data_1f1404ed0ee1303071df63b800b1994b
#
_entry.id   1f1404ed0ee1303071df63b800b1994b
#
_cell.length_a   1.000
_cell.length_b   1.000
_cell.length_c   1.000
_cell.angle_alpha   90.00
_cell.angle_beta   90.00
_cell.angle_gamma   90.00
#
_symmetry.space_group_name_H-M   'P 1'
#
loop_
_entity.id
_entity.type
_entity.pdbx_description
1 polymer ?
#
loop_
_entity_poly.entity_id
_entity_poly.type
_entity_poly.pdbx_seq_one_letter_code
_entity_poly.pdbx_strand_id
1 'polypeptide(L)'
;MDSYSAGVAVVVDLPHHSGLGGALSYRHATPLEPGTLVQVPLGRREVLGIVWEASALQDAPADPGTCKPVTAVLDVPPLGAPWRSLVTFAADYYRRGLGELALSVLPPELRKATPAALARRGARLAKGQARKGAPPRTAIDPASSQLPGDQADATPNPPPLTPEQAAVLQALQEATSPTGRASTAPTAPVLLHGVTGSGKTEVYLRLAQQTLAQGRQVLVMVPEINLTPQLEARLRARFAGHTVATLHSGLTPAQRVNHWLQAHLGQADLVLGTRLSVMASLPRLGLIVVDEEHDPSYKQQEGARYSARDLAVYRARLEGVPVVLGSATPSLESWRHAQQGRYRLLRMPSRVGDGALPQVELIDLNLQPRSVASGAGGSLLSTALVAAVQERIDRGEQSLLLLNRRGYAPVLHCGACSWKSECPHCSAWRVFHKVDRSLRCHHCGAAERVPRACPACGNLDLSAIGRGTERLEEQLQPLLRGRDGGTPRILRIDADTTRRAGSLQSQLAQVHEGDVDVLVGTQMVAKGHDFRRVTLVAAVNPDGALFSSDFRAPERLFALLMQAAGRAGRDATQAERSRMLVQTAYPLHPLIQALRHHDYEAFAASQLEERQAVGLPPFSHLVVLRVEARTVQAAQAFMAEAGAAAHEALMALQAAQEGGSGPSAEVTLYPAVPAPVARVADLERWQMLLESASRPTLQALLRAWSEALLTLRERHRAVVRWALDVDPLSL
;
A
#
# COMPACT_ATOMS: atom_id res chain seq x y z
N MET A 1 -15.94 53.16 11.10
CA MET A 1 -15.53 52.62 9.80
C MET A 1 -15.63 51.09 9.93
N ASP A 2 -16.81 50.58 9.67
CA ASP A 2 -17.09 49.15 9.69
C ASP A 2 -16.45 48.51 8.46
N SER A 3 -15.25 47.93 8.67
CA SER A 3 -14.61 47.11 7.67
C SER A 3 -15.47 45.88 7.45
N TYR A 4 -16.09 45.78 6.29
CA TYR A 4 -16.82 44.59 5.84
C TYR A 4 -15.93 43.37 6.06
N SER A 5 -16.29 42.52 7.02
CA SER A 5 -15.60 41.26 7.23
C SER A 5 -16.34 40.16 6.49
N ALA A 6 -15.65 39.51 5.55
CA ALA A 6 -16.20 38.36 4.83
C ALA A 6 -16.19 37.13 5.71
N GLY A 7 -17.28 36.38 5.76
CA GLY A 7 -17.35 35.06 6.36
C GLY A 7 -16.53 34.06 5.53
N VAL A 8 -15.69 33.25 6.17
CA VAL A 8 -14.82 32.28 5.53
C VAL A 8 -15.04 30.91 6.14
N ALA A 9 -15.40 29.92 5.31
CA ALA A 9 -15.49 28.52 5.72
C ALA A 9 -14.07 27.90 5.76
N VAL A 10 -13.66 27.35 6.90
CA VAL A 10 -12.33 26.75 7.07
C VAL A 10 -12.42 25.36 7.64
N VAL A 11 -11.87 24.37 6.96
CA VAL A 11 -11.71 23.01 7.49
C VAL A 11 -10.43 22.93 8.32
N VAL A 12 -10.53 22.31 9.51
CA VAL A 12 -9.44 22.12 10.48
C VAL A 12 -9.39 20.67 10.93
N ASP A 13 -8.24 20.24 11.44
CA ASP A 13 -8.05 18.88 11.97
C ASP A 13 -8.79 18.73 13.31
N LEU A 14 -10.00 18.19 13.23
CA LEU A 14 -10.83 17.88 14.37
C LEU A 14 -10.89 16.36 14.58
N PRO A 15 -10.91 15.87 15.83
CA PRO A 15 -11.12 14.46 16.08
C PRO A 15 -12.45 13.99 15.47
N HIS A 16 -12.43 12.85 14.80
CA HIS A 16 -13.60 12.28 14.11
C HIS A 16 -14.88 12.22 14.97
N HIS A 17 -14.71 12.02 16.27
CA HIS A 17 -15.81 11.90 17.27
C HIS A 17 -16.20 13.22 17.95
N SER A 18 -15.73 14.37 17.44
CA SER A 18 -16.10 15.68 18.01
C SER A 18 -17.48 16.16 17.61
N GLY A 19 -18.18 15.47 16.70
CA GLY A 19 -19.45 15.91 16.14
C GLY A 19 -19.36 17.12 15.18
N LEU A 20 -18.17 17.73 15.09
CA LEU A 20 -17.88 18.89 14.24
C LEU A 20 -17.26 18.40 12.93
N GLY A 21 -18.06 17.77 12.07
CA GLY A 21 -17.56 17.09 10.87
C GLY A 21 -17.27 17.98 9.66
N GLY A 22 -17.72 19.22 9.65
CA GLY A 22 -17.66 20.15 8.53
C GLY A 22 -16.60 21.25 8.67
N ALA A 23 -16.78 22.30 7.87
CA ALA A 23 -16.01 23.53 8.00
C ALA A 23 -16.50 24.39 9.18
N LEU A 24 -15.61 25.13 9.79
CA LEU A 24 -15.92 26.12 10.81
C LEU A 24 -15.94 27.51 10.19
N SER A 25 -16.77 28.41 10.74
CA SER A 25 -16.88 29.78 10.30
C SER A 25 -15.84 30.69 10.95
N TYR A 26 -15.13 31.44 10.12
CA TYR A 26 -14.17 32.47 10.51
C TYR A 26 -14.45 33.76 9.74
N ARG A 27 -13.79 34.86 10.08
CA ARG A 27 -13.86 36.13 9.35
C ARG A 27 -12.48 36.57 8.84
N HIS A 28 -12.47 37.25 7.71
CA HIS A 28 -11.27 37.87 7.15
C HIS A 28 -11.66 39.21 6.49
N ALA A 29 -10.71 40.16 6.39
CA ALA A 29 -10.96 41.48 5.82
C ALA A 29 -11.38 41.42 4.33
N THR A 30 -10.89 40.41 3.59
CA THR A 30 -11.22 40.19 2.19
C THR A 30 -11.69 38.74 2.00
N PRO A 31 -12.52 38.44 0.98
CA PRO A 31 -12.84 37.08 0.61
C PRO A 31 -11.57 36.29 0.30
N LEU A 32 -11.47 35.08 0.81
CA LEU A 32 -10.36 34.15 0.54
C LEU A 32 -10.82 33.05 -0.42
N GLU A 33 -9.97 32.77 -1.39
CA GLU A 33 -10.24 31.71 -2.37
C GLU A 33 -10.26 30.32 -1.72
N PRO A 34 -11.21 29.43 -2.03
CA PRO A 34 -11.21 28.05 -1.57
C PRO A 34 -9.91 27.32 -1.94
N GLY A 35 -9.33 26.61 -0.98
CA GLY A 35 -8.02 25.98 -1.09
C GLY A 35 -6.89 26.77 -0.45
N THR A 36 -7.10 28.03 -0.06
CA THR A 36 -6.11 28.86 0.63
C THR A 36 -5.76 28.26 1.99
N LEU A 37 -4.45 28.12 2.27
CA LEU A 37 -3.95 27.67 3.56
C LEU A 37 -3.92 28.85 4.55
N VAL A 38 -4.53 28.64 5.71
CA VAL A 38 -4.67 29.69 6.74
C VAL A 38 -4.26 29.17 8.13
N GLN A 39 -3.89 30.08 9.02
CA GLN A 39 -3.82 29.82 10.44
C GLN A 39 -5.06 30.41 11.12
N VAL A 40 -5.71 29.62 11.96
CA VAL A 40 -6.94 30.00 12.65
C VAL A 40 -6.92 29.59 14.11
N PRO A 41 -7.57 30.36 14.99
CA PRO A 41 -7.69 30.03 16.40
C PRO A 41 -8.73 28.91 16.61
N LEU A 42 -8.31 27.78 17.20
CA LEU A 42 -9.18 26.70 17.63
C LEU A 42 -9.05 26.51 19.15
N GLY A 43 -10.07 26.95 19.90
CA GLY A 43 -9.99 27.05 21.36
C GLY A 43 -8.90 28.03 21.77
N ARG A 44 -7.85 27.54 22.46
CA ARG A 44 -6.67 28.29 22.90
C ARG A 44 -5.44 28.09 22.01
N ARG A 45 -5.56 27.36 20.92
CA ARG A 45 -4.45 27.01 20.03
C ARG A 45 -4.64 27.63 18.66
N GLU A 46 -3.56 27.96 18.00
CA GLU A 46 -3.55 28.22 16.56
C GLU A 46 -3.31 26.92 15.82
N VAL A 47 -4.11 26.67 14.78
CA VAL A 47 -4.05 25.48 13.95
C VAL A 47 -4.03 25.84 12.47
N LEU A 48 -3.41 24.97 11.65
CA LEU A 48 -3.52 25.07 10.22
C LEU A 48 -4.95 24.72 9.79
N GLY A 49 -5.52 25.52 8.91
CA GLY A 49 -6.78 25.29 8.25
C GLY A 49 -6.67 25.47 6.75
N ILE A 50 -7.68 25.03 6.04
CA ILE A 50 -7.84 25.20 4.58
C ILE A 50 -9.18 25.87 4.36
N VAL A 51 -9.19 26.98 3.63
CA VAL A 51 -10.44 27.62 3.20
C VAL A 51 -11.18 26.64 2.28
N TRP A 52 -12.47 26.47 2.52
CA TRP A 52 -13.31 25.54 1.76
C TRP A 52 -14.52 26.24 1.17
N GLU A 53 -15.27 25.55 0.33
CA GLU A 53 -16.55 26.03 -0.21
C GLU A 53 -17.54 26.28 0.94
N ALA A 54 -18.32 27.36 0.85
CA ALA A 54 -19.30 27.73 1.88
C ALA A 54 -20.36 26.63 2.12
N SER A 55 -20.62 25.79 1.13
CA SER A 55 -21.50 24.62 1.24
C SER A 55 -21.01 23.54 2.23
N ALA A 56 -19.74 23.61 2.66
CA ALA A 56 -19.19 22.71 3.68
C ALA A 56 -19.53 23.13 5.11
N LEU A 57 -20.12 24.30 5.33
CA LEU A 57 -20.64 24.74 6.63
C LEU A 57 -21.91 23.97 6.95
N GLN A 58 -21.96 23.36 8.13
CA GLN A 58 -23.19 22.73 8.65
C GLN A 58 -24.19 23.80 9.12
N ASP A 59 -23.68 24.83 9.83
CA ASP A 59 -24.44 25.97 10.30
C ASP A 59 -23.73 27.27 9.92
N ALA A 60 -24.26 28.02 8.97
CA ALA A 60 -23.72 29.32 8.64
C ALA A 60 -24.12 30.32 9.74
N PRO A 61 -23.20 31.09 10.35
CA PRO A 61 -23.54 32.10 11.34
C PRO A 61 -24.36 33.19 10.71
N ALA A 62 -25.39 33.65 11.44
CA ALA A 62 -26.29 34.73 10.99
C ALA A 62 -25.52 36.07 10.84
N ASP A 63 -24.43 36.26 11.60
CA ASP A 63 -23.57 37.44 11.55
C ASP A 63 -22.08 37.04 11.49
N PRO A 64 -21.38 37.28 10.38
CA PRO A 64 -19.94 37.06 10.26
C PRO A 64 -19.12 37.84 11.29
N GLY A 65 -19.61 38.95 11.83
CA GLY A 65 -18.93 39.75 12.83
C GLY A 65 -18.65 39.01 14.15
N THR A 66 -19.45 38.01 14.48
CA THR A 66 -19.30 37.16 15.67
C THR A 66 -18.22 36.11 15.53
N CYS A 67 -17.75 35.82 14.31
CA CYS A 67 -16.75 34.82 14.03
C CYS A 67 -15.34 35.29 14.46
N LYS A 68 -14.50 34.31 14.88
CA LYS A 68 -13.09 34.57 15.15
C LYS A 68 -12.34 34.94 13.86
N PRO A 69 -11.35 35.85 13.92
CA PRO A 69 -10.58 36.21 12.74
C PRO A 69 -9.61 35.11 12.32
N VAL A 70 -9.34 35.02 11.02
CA VAL A 70 -8.16 34.30 10.49
C VAL A 70 -6.92 35.00 10.97
N THR A 71 -5.98 34.28 11.57
CA THR A 71 -4.76 34.85 12.17
C THR A 71 -3.70 35.16 11.12
N ALA A 72 -3.54 34.25 10.13
CA ALA A 72 -2.57 34.45 9.05
C ALA A 72 -3.02 33.68 7.79
N VAL A 73 -2.68 34.22 6.64
CA VAL A 73 -2.78 33.54 5.34
C VAL A 73 -1.38 33.08 4.94
N LEU A 74 -1.22 31.81 4.56
CA LEU A 74 0.07 31.28 4.11
C LEU A 74 0.32 31.68 2.66
N ASP A 75 1.52 32.18 2.37
CA ASP A 75 1.91 32.64 1.03
C ASP A 75 2.30 31.46 0.12
N VAL A 76 1.29 30.70 -0.28
CA VAL A 76 1.35 29.64 -1.27
C VAL A 76 0.06 29.65 -2.08
N PRO A 77 0.06 29.22 -3.36
CA PRO A 77 -1.16 29.14 -4.15
C PRO A 77 -2.23 28.29 -3.46
N PRO A 78 -3.52 28.54 -3.71
CA PRO A 78 -4.60 27.71 -3.20
C PRO A 78 -4.54 26.28 -3.74
N LEU A 79 -4.96 25.32 -2.92
CA LEU A 79 -5.16 23.92 -3.35
C LEU A 79 -6.30 23.86 -4.37
N GLY A 80 -6.01 23.35 -5.56
CA GLY A 80 -6.93 23.40 -6.71
C GLY A 80 -8.26 22.66 -6.47
N ALA A 81 -9.31 23.05 -7.21
CA ALA A 81 -10.64 22.45 -7.12
C ALA A 81 -10.63 20.92 -7.31
N PRO A 82 -9.88 20.33 -8.27
CA PRO A 82 -9.79 18.86 -8.39
C PRO A 82 -9.27 18.19 -7.13
N TRP A 83 -8.27 18.79 -6.47
CA TRP A 83 -7.74 18.28 -5.22
C TRP A 83 -8.78 18.29 -4.10
N ARG A 84 -9.51 19.42 -3.95
CA ARG A 84 -10.57 19.54 -2.94
C ARG A 84 -11.70 18.55 -3.19
N SER A 85 -12.11 18.36 -4.44
CA SER A 85 -13.13 17.37 -4.83
C SER A 85 -12.68 15.94 -4.54
N LEU A 86 -11.40 15.59 -4.78
CA LEU A 86 -10.84 14.30 -4.44
C LEU A 86 -10.88 14.05 -2.92
N VAL A 87 -10.50 15.04 -2.13
CA VAL A 87 -10.49 14.95 -0.66
C VAL A 87 -11.92 14.85 -0.12
N THR A 88 -12.85 15.65 -0.64
CA THR A 88 -14.28 15.58 -0.26
C THR A 88 -14.85 14.19 -0.56
N PHE A 89 -14.62 13.68 -1.77
CA PHE A 89 -15.06 12.33 -2.13
C PHE A 89 -14.45 11.27 -1.19
N ALA A 90 -13.17 11.34 -0.92
CA ALA A 90 -12.52 10.37 -0.05
C ALA A 90 -13.02 10.45 1.40
N ALA A 91 -13.27 11.66 1.92
CA ALA A 91 -13.86 11.86 3.25
C ALA A 91 -15.26 11.26 3.33
N ASP A 92 -16.11 11.54 2.34
CA ASP A 92 -17.48 11.00 2.28
C ASP A 92 -17.49 9.47 2.08
N TYR A 93 -16.69 8.94 1.14
CA TYR A 93 -16.66 7.51 0.83
C TYR A 93 -16.15 6.66 2.01
N TYR A 94 -15.07 7.10 2.67
CA TYR A 94 -14.45 6.38 3.78
C TYR A 94 -14.98 6.78 5.15
N ARG A 95 -16.04 7.59 5.21
CA ARG A 95 -16.72 8.06 6.44
C ARG A 95 -15.75 8.68 7.44
N ARG A 96 -15.03 9.72 6.99
CA ARG A 96 -14.08 10.47 7.80
C ARG A 96 -14.37 11.96 7.80
N GLY A 97 -13.94 12.64 8.86
CA GLY A 97 -14.01 14.10 8.92
C GLY A 97 -13.23 14.74 7.77
N LEU A 98 -13.84 15.70 7.09
CA LEU A 98 -13.22 16.39 5.96
C LEU A 98 -11.87 17.02 6.34
N GLY A 99 -11.84 17.74 7.48
CA GLY A 99 -10.63 18.40 7.97
C GLY A 99 -9.57 17.38 8.44
N GLU A 100 -9.98 16.28 9.09
CA GLU A 100 -9.07 15.18 9.46
C GLU A 100 -8.32 14.66 8.22
N LEU A 101 -9.06 14.35 7.15
CA LEU A 101 -8.45 13.84 5.93
C LEU A 101 -7.61 14.91 5.23
N ALA A 102 -8.17 16.10 5.00
CA ALA A 102 -7.52 17.18 4.25
C ALA A 102 -6.16 17.57 4.86
N LEU A 103 -6.09 17.65 6.19
CA LEU A 103 -4.87 18.04 6.89
C LEU A 103 -3.91 16.87 7.15
N SER A 104 -4.40 15.61 7.18
CA SER A 104 -3.54 14.44 7.34
C SER A 104 -2.68 14.15 6.11
N VAL A 105 -3.12 14.57 4.92
CA VAL A 105 -2.39 14.37 3.65
C VAL A 105 -1.40 15.48 3.32
N LEU A 106 -1.41 16.57 4.10
CA LEU A 106 -0.40 17.62 4.01
C LEU A 106 0.81 17.31 4.91
N PRO A 107 2.02 17.83 4.58
CA PRO A 107 3.18 17.72 5.46
C PRO A 107 2.86 18.26 6.87
N PRO A 108 3.09 17.47 7.94
CA PRO A 108 2.80 17.91 9.32
C PRO A 108 3.55 19.18 9.71
N GLU A 109 4.68 19.44 9.07
CA GLU A 109 5.53 20.61 9.31
C GLU A 109 4.83 21.92 8.90
N LEU A 110 3.86 21.87 8.00
CA LEU A 110 3.06 23.05 7.61
C LEU A 110 2.22 23.57 8.78
N ARG A 111 1.87 22.73 9.76
CA ARG A 111 1.14 23.13 10.97
C ARG A 111 1.87 24.19 11.80
N LYS A 112 3.20 24.25 11.67
CA LYS A 112 4.08 25.20 12.39
C LYS A 112 4.73 26.21 11.45
N ALA A 113 4.38 26.20 10.16
CA ALA A 113 4.98 27.09 9.20
C ALA A 113 4.44 28.50 9.33
N THR A 114 5.34 29.50 9.35
CA THR A 114 4.96 30.90 9.23
C THR A 114 4.93 31.35 7.78
N PRO A 115 4.07 32.33 7.39
CA PRO A 115 4.02 32.86 6.03
C PRO A 115 5.40 33.22 5.49
N ALA A 116 6.19 33.96 6.26
CA ALA A 116 7.55 34.38 5.90
C ALA A 116 8.53 33.22 5.71
N ALA A 117 8.38 32.11 6.45
CA ALA A 117 9.22 30.92 6.29
C ALA A 117 8.91 30.17 5.00
N LEU A 118 7.62 30.04 4.66
CA LEU A 118 7.19 29.41 3.42
C LEU A 118 7.56 30.22 2.17
N ALA A 119 7.33 31.54 2.19
CA ALA A 119 7.72 32.44 1.12
C ALA A 119 9.23 32.37 0.84
N ARG A 120 10.08 32.44 1.88
CA ARG A 120 11.53 32.28 1.75
C ARG A 120 11.92 30.93 1.16
N ARG A 121 11.22 29.85 1.54
CA ARG A 121 11.47 28.49 1.03
C ARG A 121 11.06 28.36 -0.43
N GLY A 122 9.91 28.87 -0.83
CA GLY A 122 9.44 28.94 -2.22
C GLY A 122 10.41 29.72 -3.11
N ALA A 123 10.83 30.90 -2.68
CA ALA A 123 11.81 31.71 -3.41
C ALA A 123 13.18 31.02 -3.55
N ARG A 124 13.63 30.27 -2.53
CA ARG A 124 14.88 29.48 -2.60
C ARG A 124 14.76 28.33 -3.58
N LEU A 125 13.64 27.63 -3.65
CA LEU A 125 13.37 26.57 -4.61
C LEU A 125 13.35 27.12 -6.05
N ALA A 126 12.71 28.28 -6.27
CA ALA A 126 12.68 28.96 -7.57
C ALA A 126 14.09 29.38 -8.04
N LYS A 127 14.92 29.96 -7.17
CA LYS A 127 16.31 30.30 -7.48
C LYS A 127 17.18 29.07 -7.77
N GLY A 128 16.92 27.95 -7.11
CA GLY A 128 17.63 26.68 -7.36
C GLY A 128 17.34 26.11 -8.76
N GLN A 129 16.13 26.32 -9.29
CA GLN A 129 15.78 25.94 -10.67
C GLN A 129 16.41 26.86 -11.72
N ALA A 130 16.39 28.16 -11.48
CA ALA A 130 17.03 29.14 -12.38
C ALA A 130 18.55 28.88 -12.57
N ARG A 131 19.23 28.39 -11.53
CA ARG A 131 20.65 28.01 -11.58
C ARG A 131 20.92 26.72 -12.36
N LYS A 132 19.92 25.85 -12.56
CA LYS A 132 20.06 24.59 -13.32
C LYS A 132 19.82 24.75 -14.82
N GLY A 133 19.67 25.97 -15.33
CA GLY A 133 19.65 26.26 -16.75
C GLY A 133 18.44 25.74 -17.52
N ALA A 134 17.30 25.56 -16.88
CA ALA A 134 16.06 25.27 -17.60
C ALA A 134 15.58 26.53 -18.34
N PRO A 135 15.45 26.54 -19.68
CA PRO A 135 14.90 27.67 -20.39
C PRO A 135 13.45 27.92 -20.01
N PRO A 136 12.95 29.18 -20.00
CA PRO A 136 11.55 29.47 -19.82
C PRO A 136 10.75 28.81 -20.95
N ARG A 137 9.80 27.97 -20.60
CA ARG A 137 8.97 27.22 -21.56
C ARG A 137 7.94 28.14 -22.21
N THR A 138 8.32 28.82 -23.25
CA THR A 138 7.42 29.32 -24.29
C THR A 138 7.43 28.34 -25.46
N ALA A 139 6.27 28.18 -26.11
CA ALA A 139 5.99 27.20 -27.14
C ALA A 139 7.17 26.94 -28.11
N ILE A 140 7.51 25.67 -28.30
CA ILE A 140 8.57 25.25 -29.24
C ILE A 140 7.95 25.14 -30.62
N ASP A 141 8.48 25.96 -31.54
CA ASP A 141 8.28 25.87 -32.98
C ASP A 141 9.00 24.61 -33.52
N PRO A 142 8.40 23.77 -34.34
CA PRO A 142 8.99 22.48 -34.74
C PRO A 142 10.05 22.52 -35.84
N ALA A 143 10.58 23.67 -36.18
CA ALA A 143 11.52 23.81 -37.31
C ALA A 143 12.84 24.49 -36.92
N SER A 144 13.72 23.82 -36.17
CA SER A 144 15.16 24.14 -36.23
C SER A 144 16.00 22.98 -35.64
N SER A 145 16.32 22.03 -36.50
CA SER A 145 17.40 21.07 -36.30
C SER A 145 18.70 21.65 -36.85
N GLN A 146 19.66 22.01 -36.00
CA GLN A 146 21.11 21.87 -36.21
C GLN A 146 21.85 22.63 -35.10
N LEU A 147 22.58 21.91 -34.24
CA LEU A 147 23.56 22.46 -33.31
C LEU A 147 24.89 21.73 -33.48
N PRO A 148 26.05 22.44 -33.46
CA PRO A 148 27.38 21.82 -33.49
C PRO A 148 27.78 21.31 -32.10
N GLY A 149 28.63 20.26 -32.09
CA GLY A 149 29.03 19.50 -30.95
C GLY A 149 29.75 20.27 -29.84
N ASP A 150 29.42 19.83 -28.62
CA ASP A 150 30.37 19.81 -27.51
C ASP A 150 30.00 18.65 -26.58
N GLN A 151 31.05 17.98 -26.10
CA GLN A 151 30.96 16.74 -25.30
C GLN A 151 30.37 17.03 -23.93
N ALA A 152 29.07 16.75 -23.76
CA ALA A 152 28.43 16.62 -22.47
C ALA A 152 27.96 15.18 -22.31
N ASP A 153 28.22 14.57 -21.15
CA ASP A 153 27.92 13.21 -20.76
C ASP A 153 26.62 12.68 -21.39
N ALA A 154 26.74 11.70 -22.25
CA ALA A 154 25.66 11.08 -22.98
C ALA A 154 24.62 10.50 -22.01
N THR A 155 23.44 11.11 -21.96
CA THR A 155 22.25 10.43 -21.40
C THR A 155 22.14 9.08 -22.10
N PRO A 156 22.13 7.96 -21.39
CA PRO A 156 22.07 6.65 -22.04
C PRO A 156 20.83 6.59 -22.93
N ASN A 157 21.04 6.32 -24.20
CA ASN A 157 19.94 6.14 -25.16
C ASN A 157 18.94 5.13 -24.58
N PRO A 158 17.65 5.45 -24.57
CA PRO A 158 16.67 4.53 -24.04
C PRO A 158 16.73 3.19 -24.79
N PRO A 159 16.62 2.05 -24.09
CA PRO A 159 16.68 0.75 -24.74
C PRO A 159 15.61 0.64 -25.84
N PRO A 160 15.87 -0.08 -26.93
CA PRO A 160 14.88 -0.31 -27.97
C PRO A 160 13.67 -1.02 -27.37
N LEU A 161 12.47 -0.63 -27.80
CA LEU A 161 11.23 -1.27 -27.38
C LEU A 161 11.09 -2.63 -28.04
N THR A 162 10.60 -3.61 -27.31
CA THR A 162 10.13 -4.86 -27.91
C THR A 162 8.85 -4.60 -28.74
N PRO A 163 8.49 -5.48 -29.70
CA PRO A 163 7.25 -5.34 -30.43
C PRO A 163 6.01 -5.23 -29.53
N GLU A 164 5.96 -5.98 -28.44
CA GLU A 164 4.86 -5.93 -27.46
C GLU A 164 4.81 -4.57 -26.74
N GLN A 165 5.97 -4.06 -26.29
CA GLN A 165 6.05 -2.75 -25.65
C GLN A 165 5.63 -1.62 -26.61
N ALA A 166 6.03 -1.71 -27.88
CA ALA A 166 5.67 -0.73 -28.90
C ALA A 166 4.16 -0.75 -29.16
N ALA A 167 3.56 -1.95 -29.31
CA ALA A 167 2.11 -2.12 -29.51
C ALA A 167 1.30 -1.59 -28.31
N VAL A 168 1.72 -1.90 -27.08
CA VAL A 168 1.08 -1.39 -25.85
C VAL A 168 1.20 0.13 -25.78
N LEU A 169 2.37 0.70 -26.08
CA LEU A 169 2.59 2.14 -26.05
C LEU A 169 1.71 2.84 -27.10
N GLN A 170 1.63 2.31 -28.31
CA GLN A 170 0.72 2.82 -29.35
C GLN A 170 -0.74 2.77 -28.90
N ALA A 171 -1.19 1.65 -28.34
CA ALA A 171 -2.55 1.50 -27.84
C ALA A 171 -2.89 2.50 -26.71
N LEU A 172 -1.91 2.83 -25.86
CA LEU A 172 -2.04 3.84 -24.82
C LEU A 172 -2.09 5.24 -25.40
N GLN A 173 -1.30 5.54 -26.43
CA GLN A 173 -1.31 6.83 -27.12
C GLN A 173 -2.63 7.09 -27.83
N GLU A 174 -3.18 6.10 -28.51
CA GLU A 174 -4.51 6.17 -29.14
C GLU A 174 -5.60 6.46 -28.13
N ALA A 175 -5.52 5.84 -26.93
CA ALA A 175 -6.46 6.09 -25.83
C ALA A 175 -6.33 7.49 -25.22
N THR A 176 -5.17 8.14 -25.36
CA THR A 176 -4.88 9.45 -24.77
C THR A 176 -4.93 10.61 -25.75
N SER A 177 -4.92 10.32 -27.07
CA SER A 177 -4.97 11.35 -28.11
C SER A 177 -6.39 11.89 -28.27
N PRO A 178 -6.58 13.21 -28.27
CA PRO A 178 -7.84 13.83 -28.61
C PRO A 178 -8.08 13.72 -30.13
N THR A 179 -8.42 12.53 -30.60
CA THR A 179 -8.80 12.39 -32.02
C THR A 179 -10.16 13.06 -32.25
N GLY A 180 -10.17 14.28 -32.81
CA GLY A 180 -11.14 14.88 -33.72
C GLY A 180 -12.64 14.86 -33.45
N ARG A 181 -13.14 14.20 -32.42
CA ARG A 181 -14.48 14.31 -31.88
C ARG A 181 -14.35 14.59 -30.38
N ALA A 182 -14.94 15.68 -29.95
CA ALA A 182 -15.11 16.02 -28.53
C ALA A 182 -15.91 14.90 -27.84
N SER A 183 -15.23 13.77 -27.56
CA SER A 183 -15.80 12.74 -26.71
C SER A 183 -15.71 13.25 -25.28
N THR A 184 -16.83 13.67 -24.74
CA THR A 184 -17.01 14.04 -23.33
C THR A 184 -16.90 12.81 -22.41
N ALA A 185 -16.65 11.62 -22.97
CA ALA A 185 -16.48 10.40 -22.19
C ALA A 185 -15.09 10.35 -21.52
N PRO A 186 -15.03 10.11 -20.21
CA PRO A 186 -13.77 10.01 -19.51
C PRO A 186 -12.96 8.82 -20.07
N THR A 187 -11.64 9.00 -20.21
CA THR A 187 -10.71 7.94 -20.64
C THR A 187 -10.82 6.73 -19.69
N ALA A 188 -11.11 5.56 -20.23
CA ALA A 188 -11.18 4.34 -19.43
C ALA A 188 -9.81 4.03 -18.79
N PRO A 189 -9.76 3.63 -17.50
CA PRO A 189 -8.53 3.19 -16.88
C PRO A 189 -7.92 2.01 -17.65
N VAL A 190 -6.59 1.97 -17.71
CA VAL A 190 -5.87 0.88 -18.38
C VAL A 190 -5.30 -0.08 -17.34
N LEU A 191 -5.60 -1.36 -17.47
CA LEU A 191 -4.93 -2.44 -16.73
C LEU A 191 -3.83 -3.03 -17.64
N LEU A 192 -2.57 -2.80 -17.29
CA LEU A 192 -1.42 -3.37 -17.97
C LEU A 192 -0.99 -4.65 -17.25
N HIS A 193 -1.45 -5.78 -17.75
CA HIS A 193 -1.05 -7.11 -17.29
C HIS A 193 0.20 -7.56 -18.04
N GLY A 194 1.31 -7.65 -17.35
CA GLY A 194 2.56 -8.12 -17.96
C GLY A 194 3.36 -8.97 -16.99
N VAL A 195 3.90 -10.07 -17.49
CA VAL A 195 4.72 -10.98 -16.66
C VAL A 195 5.89 -10.24 -16.01
N THR A 196 6.43 -10.81 -14.93
CA THR A 196 7.61 -10.24 -14.27
C THR A 196 8.79 -10.23 -15.25
N GLY A 197 9.38 -9.05 -15.47
CA GLY A 197 10.46 -8.89 -16.47
C GLY A 197 9.98 -8.54 -17.88
N SER A 198 8.68 -8.34 -18.12
CA SER A 198 8.17 -7.89 -19.44
C SER A 198 8.53 -6.45 -19.80
N GLY A 199 9.11 -5.70 -18.85
CA GLY A 199 9.52 -4.33 -19.10
C GLY A 199 8.39 -3.30 -19.01
N LYS A 200 7.34 -3.55 -18.23
CA LYS A 200 6.26 -2.58 -17.91
C LYS A 200 6.81 -1.20 -17.55
N THR A 201 7.89 -1.17 -16.78
CA THR A 201 8.53 0.07 -16.35
C THR A 201 9.00 0.93 -17.54
N GLU A 202 9.54 0.32 -18.60
CA GLU A 202 9.95 1.10 -19.80
C GLU A 202 8.73 1.72 -20.50
N VAL A 203 7.60 1.03 -20.57
CA VAL A 203 6.33 1.58 -21.08
C VAL A 203 5.91 2.80 -20.25
N TYR A 204 5.97 2.71 -18.92
CA TYR A 204 5.66 3.86 -18.05
C TYR A 204 6.60 5.04 -18.28
N LEU A 205 7.90 4.77 -18.43
CA LEU A 205 8.90 5.81 -18.66
C LEU A 205 8.70 6.51 -20.00
N ARG A 206 8.31 5.78 -21.05
CA ARG A 206 7.99 6.36 -22.37
C ARG A 206 6.73 7.22 -22.32
N LEU A 207 5.67 6.76 -21.65
CA LEU A 207 4.45 7.56 -21.42
C LEU A 207 4.75 8.81 -20.61
N ALA A 208 5.55 8.67 -19.55
CA ALA A 208 5.97 9.81 -18.74
C ALA A 208 6.74 10.83 -19.60
N GLN A 209 7.69 10.39 -20.43
CA GLN A 209 8.44 11.25 -21.32
C GLN A 209 7.53 12.05 -22.26
N GLN A 210 6.52 11.42 -22.84
CA GLN A 210 5.55 12.09 -23.72
C GLN A 210 4.70 13.12 -22.96
N THR A 211 4.24 12.77 -21.76
CA THR A 211 3.46 13.67 -20.91
C THR A 211 4.29 14.89 -20.48
N LEU A 212 5.56 14.66 -20.14
CA LEU A 212 6.50 15.74 -19.77
C LEU A 212 6.80 16.66 -20.96
N ALA A 213 6.93 16.12 -22.18
CA ALA A 213 7.10 16.90 -23.39
C ALA A 213 5.91 17.83 -23.67
N GLN A 214 4.70 17.48 -23.22
CA GLN A 214 3.51 18.34 -23.25
C GLN A 214 3.48 19.40 -22.13
N GLY A 215 4.53 19.51 -21.32
CA GLY A 215 4.59 20.43 -20.18
C GLY A 215 3.72 20.00 -18.98
N ARG A 216 3.18 18.79 -18.96
CA ARG A 216 2.33 18.27 -17.87
C ARG A 216 3.15 17.48 -16.86
N GLN A 217 2.59 17.32 -15.64
CA GLN A 217 3.21 16.57 -14.55
C GLN A 217 2.81 15.10 -14.61
N VAL A 218 3.70 14.23 -14.12
CA VAL A 218 3.46 12.79 -14.02
C VAL A 218 3.51 12.37 -12.57
N LEU A 219 2.50 11.60 -12.14
CA LEU A 219 2.49 10.91 -10.86
C LEU A 219 2.78 9.42 -11.07
N VAL A 220 3.88 8.93 -10.50
CA VAL A 220 4.23 7.50 -10.47
C VAL A 220 4.11 7.00 -9.03
N MET A 221 3.19 6.08 -8.83
CA MET A 221 2.95 5.44 -7.54
C MET A 221 3.57 4.06 -7.52
N VAL A 222 4.33 3.76 -6.47
CA VAL A 222 4.95 2.45 -6.24
C VAL A 222 4.67 1.98 -4.81
N PRO A 223 4.64 0.66 -4.55
CA PRO A 223 4.58 0.15 -3.18
C PRO A 223 5.76 0.65 -2.34
N GLU A 224 5.55 0.82 -1.04
CA GLU A 224 6.57 1.40 -0.14
C GLU A 224 7.89 0.61 -0.18
N ILE A 225 7.82 -0.70 -0.27
CA ILE A 225 8.98 -1.60 -0.36
C ILE A 225 9.75 -1.48 -1.69
N ASN A 226 9.09 -1.05 -2.76
CA ASN A 226 9.70 -0.89 -4.09
C ASN A 226 10.33 0.50 -4.28
N LEU A 227 10.06 1.44 -3.37
CA LEU A 227 10.65 2.77 -3.41
C LEU A 227 12.07 2.73 -2.85
N THR A 228 13.01 2.35 -3.69
CA THR A 228 14.43 2.25 -3.34
C THR A 228 15.20 3.46 -3.85
N PRO A 229 16.34 3.81 -3.22
CA PRO A 229 17.24 4.85 -3.75
C PRO A 229 17.71 4.57 -5.18
N GLN A 230 17.83 3.28 -5.56
CA GLN A 230 18.18 2.88 -6.92
C GLN A 230 17.10 3.22 -7.93
N LEU A 231 15.81 3.02 -7.60
CA LEU A 231 14.70 3.41 -8.46
C LEU A 231 14.67 4.93 -8.63
N GLU A 232 14.83 5.67 -7.55
CA GLU A 232 14.89 7.14 -7.60
C GLU A 232 16.06 7.63 -8.45
N ALA A 233 17.27 7.07 -8.25
CA ALA A 233 18.45 7.41 -9.04
C ALA A 233 18.26 7.09 -10.52
N ARG A 234 17.67 5.94 -10.85
CA ARG A 234 17.34 5.54 -12.21
C ARG A 234 16.38 6.51 -12.91
N LEU A 235 15.33 6.94 -12.17
CA LEU A 235 14.39 7.93 -12.71
C LEU A 235 15.05 9.30 -12.92
N ARG A 236 15.88 9.75 -11.96
CA ARG A 236 16.63 11.01 -12.08
C ARG A 236 17.60 10.99 -13.27
N ALA A 237 18.29 9.88 -13.48
CA ALA A 237 19.18 9.70 -14.64
C ALA A 237 18.40 9.68 -15.96
N ARG A 238 17.25 8.97 -15.98
CA ARG A 238 16.40 8.87 -17.18
C ARG A 238 15.77 10.20 -17.59
N PHE A 239 15.41 11.02 -16.62
CA PHE A 239 14.78 12.33 -16.80
C PHE A 239 15.73 13.46 -16.40
N ALA A 240 17.00 13.36 -16.81
CA ALA A 240 17.97 14.45 -16.65
C ALA A 240 17.40 15.74 -17.28
N GLY A 241 17.41 16.85 -16.57
CA GLY A 241 16.77 18.10 -17.02
C GLY A 241 15.32 18.28 -16.53
N HIS A 242 14.69 17.26 -15.98
CA HIS A 242 13.38 17.37 -15.31
C HIS A 242 13.54 17.32 -13.79
N THR A 243 12.64 18.00 -13.08
CA THR A 243 12.63 17.97 -11.61
C THR A 243 11.82 16.78 -11.12
N VAL A 244 12.50 15.83 -10.45
CA VAL A 244 11.87 14.67 -9.82
C VAL A 244 11.73 14.93 -8.32
N ALA A 245 10.50 14.96 -7.81
CA ALA A 245 10.18 15.00 -6.38
C ALA A 245 9.76 13.61 -5.89
N THR A 246 10.14 13.26 -4.65
CA THR A 246 9.73 12.00 -4.02
C THR A 246 8.83 12.25 -2.82
N LEU A 247 7.78 11.42 -2.63
CA LEU A 247 6.82 11.55 -1.53
C LEU A 247 6.62 10.20 -0.83
N HIS A 248 7.28 10.02 0.32
CA HIS A 248 7.21 8.80 1.14
C HIS A 248 7.50 9.06 2.61
N SER A 249 7.22 8.06 3.47
CA SER A 249 7.36 8.15 4.92
C SER A 249 8.80 8.35 5.41
N GLY A 250 9.80 7.85 4.67
CA GLY A 250 11.22 7.93 5.03
C GLY A 250 11.91 9.28 4.79
N LEU A 251 11.20 10.29 4.26
CA LEU A 251 11.76 11.62 4.04
C LEU A 251 11.97 12.37 5.36
N THR A 252 13.07 13.12 5.44
CA THR A 252 13.27 14.09 6.52
C THR A 252 12.19 15.18 6.47
N PRO A 253 11.86 15.82 7.61
CA PRO A 253 10.87 16.91 7.65
C PRO A 253 11.12 18.01 6.61
N ALA A 254 12.39 18.39 6.43
CA ALA A 254 12.76 19.42 5.46
C ALA A 254 12.55 18.98 4.00
N GLN A 255 12.92 17.73 3.67
CA GLN A 255 12.70 17.15 2.33
C GLN A 255 11.21 17.04 2.02
N ARG A 256 10.41 16.58 2.97
CA ARG A 256 8.96 16.41 2.82
C ARG A 256 8.28 17.69 2.41
N VAL A 257 8.55 18.80 3.12
CA VAL A 257 7.99 20.12 2.78
C VAL A 257 8.51 20.61 1.44
N ASN A 258 9.82 20.43 1.14
CA ASN A 258 10.38 20.89 -0.13
C ASN A 258 9.78 20.16 -1.34
N HIS A 259 9.67 18.83 -1.25
CA HIS A 259 9.10 18.04 -2.34
C HIS A 259 7.59 18.30 -2.51
N TRP A 260 6.88 18.50 -1.39
CA TRP A 260 5.48 18.90 -1.44
C TRP A 260 5.32 20.28 -2.11
N LEU A 261 6.12 21.26 -1.74
CA LEU A 261 6.11 22.60 -2.37
C LEU A 261 6.45 22.51 -3.86
N GLN A 262 7.47 21.74 -4.25
CA GLN A 262 7.82 21.55 -5.66
C GLN A 262 6.66 20.96 -6.46
N ALA A 263 5.96 19.97 -5.90
CA ALA A 263 4.77 19.36 -6.50
C ALA A 263 3.63 20.39 -6.64
N HIS A 264 3.30 21.07 -5.54
CA HIS A 264 2.19 22.02 -5.43
C HIS A 264 2.40 23.28 -6.30
N LEU A 265 3.63 23.79 -6.36
CA LEU A 265 3.97 24.94 -7.23
C LEU A 265 4.13 24.54 -8.72
N GLY A 266 3.92 23.28 -9.08
CA GLY A 266 4.12 22.79 -10.42
C GLY A 266 5.60 22.77 -10.87
N GLN A 267 6.53 22.88 -9.93
CA GLN A 267 7.98 22.87 -10.20
C GLN A 267 8.55 21.46 -10.36
N ALA A 268 7.92 20.45 -9.73
CA ALA A 268 8.24 19.06 -9.98
C ALA A 268 7.52 18.62 -11.26
N ASP A 269 8.29 18.11 -12.23
CA ASP A 269 7.75 17.55 -13.47
C ASP A 269 7.26 16.12 -13.24
N LEU A 270 8.01 15.32 -12.49
CA LEU A 270 7.66 13.96 -12.09
C LEU A 270 7.61 13.83 -10.56
N VAL A 271 6.53 13.26 -10.06
CA VAL A 271 6.38 12.91 -8.65
C VAL A 271 6.37 11.39 -8.52
N LEU A 272 7.40 10.86 -7.85
CA LEU A 272 7.48 9.47 -7.45
C LEU A 272 7.01 9.35 -6.01
N GLY A 273 6.07 8.45 -5.72
CA GLY A 273 5.62 8.34 -4.35
C GLY A 273 4.94 7.02 -4.01
N THR A 274 4.68 6.88 -2.72
CA THR A 274 3.92 5.75 -2.19
C THR A 274 2.45 6.14 -2.02
N ARG A 275 1.67 5.38 -1.29
CA ARG A 275 0.24 5.55 -1.06
C ARG A 275 -0.20 7.01 -0.87
N LEU A 276 0.51 7.79 -0.06
CA LEU A 276 0.13 9.17 0.26
C LEU A 276 0.20 10.10 -0.96
N SER A 277 1.02 9.78 -1.95
CA SER A 277 1.23 10.63 -3.14
C SER A 277 -0.01 10.76 -4.03
N VAL A 278 -1.02 9.88 -3.90
CA VAL A 278 -2.30 10.03 -4.60
C VAL A 278 -3.00 11.34 -4.24
N MET A 279 -2.74 11.88 -3.05
CA MET A 279 -3.28 13.15 -2.55
C MET A 279 -2.33 14.34 -2.77
N ALA A 280 -1.24 14.18 -3.53
CA ALA A 280 -0.36 15.30 -3.83
C ALA A 280 -1.06 16.36 -4.69
N SER A 281 -0.88 17.64 -4.35
CA SER A 281 -1.37 18.74 -5.17
C SER A 281 -0.49 18.90 -6.40
N LEU A 282 -1.05 18.66 -7.60
CA LEU A 282 -0.36 18.64 -8.90
C LEU A 282 -1.16 19.49 -9.90
N PRO A 283 -0.87 20.79 -10.02
CA PRO A 283 -1.71 21.70 -10.83
C PRO A 283 -1.66 21.41 -12.33
N ARG A 284 -0.70 20.67 -12.81
CA ARG A 284 -0.53 20.32 -14.22
C ARG A 284 -0.52 18.80 -14.46
N LEU A 285 -1.23 18.03 -13.62
CA LEU A 285 -1.28 16.56 -13.73
C LEU A 285 -1.67 16.14 -15.16
N GLY A 286 -0.95 15.18 -15.73
CA GLY A 286 -1.17 14.67 -17.07
C GLY A 286 -1.21 13.16 -17.19
N LEU A 287 -0.66 12.44 -16.21
CA LEU A 287 -0.60 10.99 -16.20
C LEU A 287 -0.51 10.48 -14.77
N ILE A 288 -1.24 9.42 -14.47
CA ILE A 288 -1.06 8.65 -13.24
C ILE A 288 -0.64 7.22 -13.60
N VAL A 289 0.43 6.75 -12.98
CA VAL A 289 0.89 5.35 -13.06
C VAL A 289 0.84 4.74 -11.67
N VAL A 290 0.22 3.58 -11.55
CA VAL A 290 0.18 2.78 -10.31
C VAL A 290 0.85 1.45 -10.61
N ASP A 291 2.12 1.32 -10.23
CA ASP A 291 2.87 0.08 -10.42
C ASP A 291 2.57 -0.91 -9.30
N GLU A 292 2.57 -2.21 -9.63
CA GLU A 292 2.17 -3.29 -8.72
C GLU A 292 0.82 -2.98 -8.03
N GLU A 293 -0.23 -2.67 -8.81
CA GLU A 293 -1.52 -2.15 -8.32
C GLU A 293 -2.22 -3.08 -7.31
N HIS A 294 -1.89 -4.38 -7.34
CA HIS A 294 -2.40 -5.39 -6.43
C HIS A 294 -1.81 -5.31 -5.01
N ASP A 295 -0.75 -4.50 -4.81
CA ASP A 295 -0.05 -4.48 -3.54
C ASP A 295 -0.94 -3.93 -2.40
N PRO A 296 -1.09 -4.68 -1.28
CA PRO A 296 -1.95 -4.27 -0.18
C PRO A 296 -1.49 -2.99 0.52
N SER A 297 -0.25 -2.53 0.31
CA SER A 297 0.25 -1.29 0.91
C SER A 297 -0.44 -0.02 0.36
N TYR A 298 -1.14 -0.12 -0.76
CA TYR A 298 -1.98 0.98 -1.26
C TYR A 298 -3.24 1.23 -0.42
N LYS A 299 -3.68 0.28 0.40
CA LYS A 299 -4.75 0.50 1.38
C LYS A 299 -4.17 1.00 2.70
N GLN A 300 -4.64 2.16 3.16
CA GLN A 300 -4.31 2.71 4.47
C GLN A 300 -4.93 1.84 5.57
N GLN A 301 -4.13 1.43 6.56
CA GLN A 301 -4.61 0.58 7.65
C GLN A 301 -5.10 1.38 8.87
N GLU A 302 -4.64 2.63 9.00
CA GLU A 302 -4.97 3.54 10.10
C GLU A 302 -5.51 4.87 9.58
N GLY A 303 -6.15 5.65 10.44
CA GLY A 303 -6.75 6.94 10.05
C GLY A 303 -7.86 6.76 9.03
N ALA A 304 -7.78 7.43 7.90
CA ALA A 304 -8.85 7.47 6.90
C ALA A 304 -9.06 6.19 6.09
N ARG A 305 -8.22 5.16 6.24
CA ARG A 305 -8.33 3.82 5.63
C ARG A 305 -8.68 3.78 4.13
N TYR A 306 -8.23 4.79 3.37
CA TYR A 306 -8.49 4.87 1.94
C TYR A 306 -7.63 3.90 1.11
N SER A 307 -8.11 3.54 -0.07
CA SER A 307 -7.34 2.83 -1.11
C SER A 307 -6.74 3.84 -2.08
N ALA A 308 -5.43 3.95 -2.13
CA ALA A 308 -4.75 4.90 -3.03
C ALA A 308 -4.84 4.46 -4.49
N ARG A 309 -4.90 3.16 -4.79
CA ARG A 309 -5.17 2.62 -6.12
C ARG A 309 -6.54 3.11 -6.62
N ASP A 310 -7.58 2.93 -5.82
CA ASP A 310 -8.94 3.27 -6.23
C ASP A 310 -9.13 4.79 -6.32
N LEU A 311 -8.48 5.54 -5.40
CA LEU A 311 -8.44 7.00 -5.49
C LEU A 311 -7.63 7.50 -6.69
N ALA A 312 -6.60 6.79 -7.16
CA ALA A 312 -5.89 7.14 -8.40
C ALA A 312 -6.80 7.04 -9.62
N VAL A 313 -7.63 5.98 -9.69
CA VAL A 313 -8.64 5.81 -10.74
C VAL A 313 -9.70 6.92 -10.67
N TYR A 314 -10.21 7.21 -9.48
CA TYR A 314 -11.19 8.28 -9.29
C TYR A 314 -10.60 9.66 -9.64
N ARG A 315 -9.36 9.93 -9.21
CA ARG A 315 -8.63 11.16 -9.50
C ARG A 315 -8.42 11.35 -10.99
N ALA A 316 -8.01 10.29 -11.69
CA ALA A 316 -7.82 10.32 -13.14
C ALA A 316 -9.11 10.73 -13.87
N ARG A 317 -10.24 10.15 -13.45
CA ARG A 317 -11.56 10.54 -13.98
C ARG A 317 -11.90 12.00 -13.67
N LEU A 318 -11.64 12.45 -12.45
CA LEU A 318 -11.95 13.80 -11.98
C LEU A 318 -11.13 14.86 -12.72
N GLU A 319 -9.85 14.59 -12.98
CA GLU A 319 -8.92 15.51 -13.65
C GLU A 319 -8.87 15.31 -15.18
N GLY A 320 -9.61 14.33 -15.72
CA GLY A 320 -9.62 14.03 -17.15
C GLY A 320 -8.28 13.55 -17.69
N VAL A 321 -7.51 12.80 -16.90
CA VAL A 321 -6.17 12.32 -17.25
C VAL A 321 -6.12 10.79 -17.31
N PRO A 322 -5.24 10.20 -18.14
CA PRO A 322 -5.06 8.76 -18.18
C PRO A 322 -4.48 8.21 -16.88
N VAL A 323 -4.92 6.99 -16.52
CA VAL A 323 -4.36 6.18 -15.45
C VAL A 323 -3.98 4.79 -15.96
N VAL A 324 -2.78 4.35 -15.61
CA VAL A 324 -2.26 3.01 -15.93
C VAL A 324 -2.01 2.26 -14.65
N LEU A 325 -2.71 1.14 -14.48
CA LEU A 325 -2.56 0.20 -13.38
C LEU A 325 -1.72 -0.97 -13.89
N GLY A 326 -0.51 -1.13 -13.38
CA GLY A 326 0.38 -2.18 -13.85
C GLY A 326 0.58 -3.28 -12.83
N SER A 327 0.52 -4.53 -13.28
CA SER A 327 0.77 -5.69 -12.44
C SER A 327 1.13 -6.94 -13.26
N ALA A 328 1.90 -7.85 -12.65
CA ALA A 328 2.06 -9.21 -13.15
C ALA A 328 0.94 -10.14 -12.65
N THR A 329 0.34 -9.79 -11.53
CA THR A 329 -0.74 -10.51 -10.85
C THR A 329 -1.78 -9.49 -10.41
N PRO A 330 -2.59 -8.96 -11.33
CA PRO A 330 -3.60 -7.95 -11.01
C PRO A 330 -4.48 -8.33 -9.82
N SER A 331 -5.01 -7.35 -9.09
CA SER A 331 -6.04 -7.63 -8.10
C SER A 331 -7.31 -8.17 -8.77
N LEU A 332 -8.04 -9.05 -8.11
CA LEU A 332 -9.25 -9.63 -8.70
C LEU A 332 -10.33 -8.58 -8.96
N GLU A 333 -10.34 -7.48 -8.23
CA GLU A 333 -11.19 -6.32 -8.49
C GLU A 333 -10.83 -5.66 -9.84
N SER A 334 -9.57 -5.34 -10.05
CA SER A 334 -9.10 -4.74 -11.31
C SER A 334 -9.27 -5.69 -12.49
N TRP A 335 -8.99 -6.98 -12.29
CA TRP A 335 -9.16 -8.02 -13.29
C TRP A 335 -10.62 -8.14 -13.74
N ARG A 336 -11.56 -8.22 -12.79
CA ARG A 336 -12.99 -8.27 -13.09
C ARG A 336 -13.47 -7.01 -13.82
N HIS A 337 -13.00 -5.83 -13.43
CA HIS A 337 -13.31 -4.60 -14.16
C HIS A 337 -12.81 -4.63 -15.59
N ALA A 338 -11.65 -5.22 -15.85
CA ALA A 338 -11.13 -5.41 -17.19
C ALA A 338 -11.97 -6.41 -18.00
N GLN A 339 -12.37 -7.56 -17.41
CA GLN A 339 -13.25 -8.52 -18.05
C GLN A 339 -14.63 -7.93 -18.40
N GLN A 340 -15.14 -7.00 -17.58
CA GLN A 340 -16.41 -6.29 -17.82
C GLN A 340 -16.29 -5.12 -18.81
N GLY A 341 -15.09 -4.87 -19.37
CA GLY A 341 -14.86 -3.75 -20.29
C GLY A 341 -14.84 -2.37 -19.61
N ARG A 342 -14.89 -2.30 -18.26
CA ARG A 342 -14.75 -1.05 -17.52
C ARG A 342 -13.33 -0.51 -17.52
N TYR A 343 -12.33 -1.41 -17.53
CA TYR A 343 -10.92 -1.12 -17.74
C TYR A 343 -10.47 -1.70 -19.07
N ARG A 344 -9.60 -0.98 -19.78
CA ARG A 344 -8.97 -1.50 -21.00
C ARG A 344 -7.81 -2.41 -20.59
N LEU A 345 -7.89 -3.69 -20.97
CA LEU A 345 -6.84 -4.66 -20.70
C LEU A 345 -5.79 -4.64 -21.81
N LEU A 346 -4.54 -4.41 -21.43
CA LEU A 346 -3.37 -4.56 -22.30
C LEU A 346 -2.45 -5.64 -21.72
N ARG A 347 -1.88 -6.48 -22.58
CA ARG A 347 -1.09 -7.64 -22.18
C ARG A 347 0.35 -7.54 -22.68
N MET A 348 1.28 -8.00 -21.83
CA MET A 348 2.71 -8.17 -22.14
C MET A 348 3.12 -9.57 -21.65
N PRO A 349 2.85 -10.64 -22.44
CA PRO A 349 3.03 -12.03 -22.00
C PRO A 349 4.49 -12.46 -21.99
N SER A 350 5.40 -11.77 -22.71
CA SER A 350 6.79 -12.18 -22.86
C SER A 350 7.74 -11.37 -21.97
N ARG A 351 8.84 -11.99 -21.54
CA ARG A 351 9.96 -11.28 -20.90
C ARG A 351 10.78 -10.51 -21.93
N VAL A 352 11.43 -9.43 -21.51
CA VAL A 352 12.40 -8.71 -22.33
C VAL A 352 13.68 -9.56 -22.46
N GLY A 353 14.16 -9.72 -23.69
CA GLY A 353 15.28 -10.61 -24.01
C GLY A 353 14.89 -12.08 -24.05
N ASP A 354 15.87 -12.97 -24.13
CA ASP A 354 15.65 -14.41 -24.24
C ASP A 354 15.43 -15.10 -22.88
N GLY A 355 15.10 -14.33 -21.82
CA GLY A 355 14.84 -14.85 -20.49
C GLY A 355 13.53 -15.62 -20.40
N ALA A 356 13.58 -16.90 -20.07
CA ALA A 356 12.40 -17.70 -19.76
C ALA A 356 11.97 -17.53 -18.29
N LEU A 357 10.68 -17.77 -18.01
CA LEU A 357 10.23 -17.96 -16.63
C LEU A 357 10.83 -19.27 -16.09
N PRO A 358 11.22 -19.33 -14.80
CA PRO A 358 11.80 -20.53 -14.23
C PRO A 358 10.78 -21.66 -14.26
N GLN A 359 11.23 -22.89 -14.53
CA GLN A 359 10.40 -24.06 -14.41
C GLN A 359 9.95 -24.23 -12.95
N VAL A 360 8.63 -24.38 -12.73
CA VAL A 360 8.07 -24.65 -11.39
C VAL A 360 7.93 -26.15 -11.19
N GLU A 361 8.66 -26.66 -10.22
CA GLU A 361 8.64 -28.08 -9.81
C GLU A 361 8.00 -28.20 -8.43
N LEU A 362 7.11 -29.19 -8.27
CA LEU A 362 6.42 -29.44 -7.02
C LEU A 362 7.12 -30.58 -6.25
N ILE A 363 7.38 -30.34 -4.98
CA ILE A 363 7.83 -31.39 -4.05
C ILE A 363 6.62 -31.77 -3.19
N ASP A 364 6.07 -32.95 -3.46
CA ASP A 364 4.95 -33.50 -2.68
C ASP A 364 5.46 -33.98 -1.31
N LEU A 365 5.08 -33.24 -0.27
CA LEU A 365 5.46 -33.56 1.11
C LEU A 365 4.83 -34.86 1.63
N ASN A 366 3.75 -35.35 1.02
CA ASN A 366 3.12 -36.61 1.41
C ASN A 366 4.00 -37.83 1.00
N LEU A 367 4.81 -37.66 -0.03
CA LEU A 367 5.71 -38.69 -0.56
C LEU A 367 7.09 -38.65 0.07
N GLN A 368 7.40 -37.64 0.90
CA GLN A 368 8.72 -37.53 1.55
C GLN A 368 8.80 -38.43 2.78
N PRO A 369 9.96 -39.13 2.98
CA PRO A 369 10.14 -39.92 4.17
C PRO A 369 10.07 -39.05 5.43
N ARG A 370 9.24 -39.46 6.38
CA ARG A 370 9.17 -38.78 7.70
C ARG A 370 10.50 -38.97 8.38
N SER A 371 11.34 -37.94 8.48
CA SER A 371 12.61 -37.97 9.19
C SER A 371 12.35 -38.20 10.67
N VAL A 372 12.78 -39.35 11.18
CA VAL A 372 12.74 -39.74 12.59
C VAL A 372 13.71 -38.91 13.46
N ALA A 373 14.63 -38.18 12.82
CA ALA A 373 15.70 -37.42 13.48
C ALA A 373 15.31 -36.03 14.00
N SER A 374 14.11 -35.58 13.76
CA SER A 374 13.67 -34.27 14.23
C SER A 374 12.73 -34.46 15.42
N GLY A 375 13.20 -34.07 16.63
CA GLY A 375 12.35 -34.01 17.83
C GLY A 375 11.01 -33.31 17.57
N ALA A 376 10.11 -33.17 18.52
CA ALA A 376 8.70 -32.77 18.45
C ALA A 376 8.26 -31.65 17.48
N GLY A 377 9.08 -31.27 16.48
CA GLY A 377 8.86 -30.17 15.54
C GLY A 377 9.12 -30.43 14.06
N GLY A 378 9.42 -31.64 13.58
CA GLY A 378 9.63 -31.98 12.15
C GLY A 378 10.60 -31.09 11.36
N SER A 379 11.29 -31.62 10.33
CA SER A 379 12.10 -30.80 9.42
C SER A 379 11.19 -29.97 8.50
N LEU A 380 11.55 -28.69 8.32
CA LEU A 380 10.89 -27.82 7.33
C LEU A 380 11.37 -28.12 5.90
N LEU A 381 12.47 -28.87 5.76
CA LEU A 381 13.20 -29.07 4.53
C LEU A 381 13.09 -30.51 4.07
N SER A 382 12.70 -30.74 2.83
CA SER A 382 12.80 -32.03 2.16
C SER A 382 14.24 -32.30 1.73
N THR A 383 14.61 -33.57 1.62
CA THR A 383 15.94 -33.99 1.11
C THR A 383 16.16 -33.47 -0.31
N ALA A 384 15.11 -33.48 -1.15
CA ALA A 384 15.18 -32.96 -2.51
C ALA A 384 15.51 -31.47 -2.56
N LEU A 385 14.92 -30.64 -1.66
CA LEU A 385 15.22 -29.22 -1.59
C LEU A 385 16.68 -29.00 -1.12
N VAL A 386 17.13 -29.72 -0.09
CA VAL A 386 18.50 -29.59 0.41
C VAL A 386 19.52 -29.96 -0.68
N ALA A 387 19.27 -31.05 -1.42
CA ALA A 387 20.13 -31.45 -2.55
C ALA A 387 20.17 -30.38 -3.66
N ALA A 388 19.02 -29.80 -4.01
CA ALA A 388 18.94 -28.74 -5.02
C ALA A 388 19.70 -27.48 -4.59
N VAL A 389 19.62 -27.08 -3.32
CA VAL A 389 20.38 -25.94 -2.79
C VAL A 389 21.87 -26.22 -2.81
N GLN A 390 22.32 -27.42 -2.39
CA GLN A 390 23.72 -27.82 -2.43
C GLN A 390 24.27 -27.77 -3.85
N GLU A 391 23.52 -28.30 -4.82
CA GLU A 391 23.90 -28.25 -6.25
C GLU A 391 24.18 -26.82 -6.73
N ARG A 392 23.38 -25.82 -6.27
CA ARG A 392 23.59 -24.40 -6.62
C ARG A 392 24.86 -23.84 -5.96
N ILE A 393 25.10 -24.17 -4.70
CA ILE A 393 26.32 -23.77 -4.00
C ILE A 393 27.56 -24.32 -4.75
N ASP A 394 27.55 -25.60 -5.11
CA ASP A 394 28.66 -26.26 -5.82
C ASP A 394 28.96 -25.61 -7.18
N ARG A 395 27.93 -25.10 -7.85
CA ARG A 395 28.01 -24.34 -9.12
C ARG A 395 28.37 -22.85 -8.96
N GLY A 396 28.40 -22.35 -7.74
CA GLY A 396 28.61 -20.94 -7.47
C GLY A 396 27.43 -20.04 -7.77
N GLU A 397 26.26 -20.61 -7.81
CA GLU A 397 25.00 -19.94 -7.97
C GLU A 397 24.35 -19.66 -6.60
N GLN A 398 23.35 -18.78 -6.57
CA GLN A 398 22.64 -18.41 -5.35
C GLN A 398 21.24 -19.03 -5.31
N SER A 399 20.80 -19.35 -4.09
CA SER A 399 19.44 -19.84 -3.84
C SER A 399 18.66 -18.87 -2.98
N LEU A 400 17.37 -18.63 -3.33
CA LEU A 400 16.42 -17.85 -2.53
C LEU A 400 15.38 -18.77 -1.92
N LEU A 401 15.37 -18.90 -0.58
CA LEU A 401 14.37 -19.65 0.16
C LEU A 401 13.34 -18.71 0.75
N LEU A 402 12.10 -18.86 0.29
CA LEU A 402 11.00 -18.04 0.69
C LEU A 402 10.15 -18.75 1.75
N LEU A 403 9.99 -18.10 2.90
CA LEU A 403 9.09 -18.55 3.94
C LEU A 403 7.85 -17.67 3.95
N ASN A 404 6.67 -18.26 3.73
CA ASN A 404 5.41 -17.54 3.85
C ASN A 404 5.07 -17.33 5.32
N ARG A 405 5.51 -16.18 5.89
CA ARG A 405 5.36 -15.87 7.30
C ARG A 405 4.11 -15.01 7.54
N ARG A 406 2.97 -15.66 7.82
CA ARG A 406 1.92 -15.07 8.65
C ARG A 406 1.60 -16.08 9.76
N GLY A 407 2.04 -15.81 10.99
CA GLY A 407 1.55 -16.46 12.20
C GLY A 407 2.52 -17.17 13.14
N TYR A 408 3.82 -17.27 12.86
CA TYR A 408 4.76 -17.95 13.80
C TYR A 408 6.04 -17.15 14.05
N ALA A 409 5.93 -16.23 14.99
CA ALA A 409 7.10 -15.71 15.67
C ALA A 409 7.55 -16.72 16.75
N PRO A 410 8.84 -16.91 17.04
CA PRO A 410 9.29 -17.84 18.06
C PRO A 410 8.73 -17.42 19.41
N VAL A 411 7.90 -18.27 20.01
CA VAL A 411 7.28 -18.10 21.32
C VAL A 411 8.03 -18.97 22.32
N LEU A 412 8.35 -18.43 23.48
CA LEU A 412 8.95 -19.24 24.55
C LEU A 412 7.90 -20.16 25.14
N HIS A 413 8.24 -21.43 25.29
CA HIS A 413 7.37 -22.48 25.79
C HIS A 413 8.09 -23.32 26.84
N CYS A 414 7.36 -23.75 27.85
CA CYS A 414 7.84 -24.69 28.84
C CYS A 414 7.34 -26.11 28.52
N GLY A 415 8.27 -27.04 28.31
CA GLY A 415 7.94 -28.43 28.01
C GLY A 415 7.23 -29.16 29.16
N ALA A 416 7.40 -28.69 30.40
CA ALA A 416 6.85 -29.35 31.59
C ALA A 416 5.38 -28.97 31.87
N CYS A 417 5.00 -27.67 31.69
CA CYS A 417 3.65 -27.20 32.04
C CYS A 417 2.92 -26.54 30.87
N SER A 418 3.48 -26.59 29.67
CA SER A 418 2.93 -25.96 28.46
C SER A 418 2.76 -24.44 28.53
N TRP A 419 3.36 -23.75 29.51
CA TRP A 419 3.39 -22.31 29.58
C TRP A 419 3.99 -21.73 28.30
N LYS A 420 3.40 -20.62 27.83
CA LYS A 420 3.89 -19.85 26.68
C LYS A 420 4.05 -18.39 27.06
N SER A 421 4.95 -17.68 26.37
CA SER A 421 5.23 -16.25 26.61
C SER A 421 4.07 -15.34 26.17
N GLU A 422 2.94 -15.38 26.86
CA GLU A 422 1.79 -14.50 26.63
C GLU A 422 2.11 -13.05 26.94
N CYS A 423 1.56 -12.14 26.15
CA CYS A 423 1.66 -10.71 26.46
C CYS A 423 0.64 -10.35 27.55
N PRO A 424 1.03 -9.66 28.64
CA PRO A 424 0.09 -9.25 29.68
C PRO A 424 -0.96 -8.25 29.17
N HIS A 425 -0.66 -7.49 28.13
CA HIS A 425 -1.49 -6.41 27.58
C HIS A 425 -2.26 -6.76 26.31
N CYS A 426 -1.96 -7.92 25.68
CA CYS A 426 -2.51 -8.30 24.38
C CYS A 426 -2.93 -9.77 24.39
N SER A 427 -3.97 -10.12 23.63
CA SER A 427 -4.31 -11.51 23.32
C SER A 427 -3.37 -12.06 22.24
N ALA A 428 -2.06 -11.94 22.48
CA ALA A 428 -1.02 -12.34 21.56
C ALA A 428 0.21 -12.83 22.33
N TRP A 429 1.07 -13.56 21.66
CA TRP A 429 2.30 -14.08 22.23
C TRP A 429 3.44 -13.05 22.10
N ARG A 430 4.30 -12.94 23.11
CA ARG A 430 5.55 -12.22 23.02
C ARG A 430 6.57 -13.07 22.26
N VAL A 431 7.24 -12.44 21.31
CA VAL A 431 8.23 -13.03 20.44
C VAL A 431 9.58 -13.07 21.15
N PHE A 432 10.22 -14.22 21.12
CA PHE A 432 11.59 -14.39 21.62
C PHE A 432 12.60 -13.85 20.59
N HIS A 433 13.41 -12.88 20.99
CA HIS A 433 14.54 -12.34 20.23
C HIS A 433 15.85 -12.87 20.80
N LYS A 434 16.50 -13.76 20.04
CA LYS A 434 17.70 -14.49 20.48
C LYS A 434 18.91 -13.56 20.70
N VAL A 435 19.06 -12.54 19.83
CA VAL A 435 20.21 -11.62 19.82
C VAL A 435 20.36 -10.86 21.14
N ASP A 436 19.28 -10.33 21.67
CA ASP A 436 19.26 -9.54 22.91
C ASP A 436 18.58 -10.26 24.08
N ARG A 437 18.22 -11.53 23.89
CA ARG A 437 17.53 -12.40 24.86
C ARG A 437 16.31 -11.71 25.50
N SER A 438 15.48 -11.10 24.66
CA SER A 438 14.25 -10.41 25.08
C SER A 438 12.98 -11.07 24.54
N LEU A 439 11.88 -10.92 25.28
CA LEU A 439 10.53 -11.23 24.84
C LEU A 439 9.84 -9.92 24.48
N ARG A 440 9.36 -9.77 23.25
CA ARG A 440 8.70 -8.53 22.77
C ARG A 440 7.34 -8.80 22.19
N CYS A 441 6.37 -8.00 22.56
CA CYS A 441 5.06 -7.98 21.91
C CYS A 441 5.10 -7.03 20.69
N HIS A 442 4.82 -7.56 19.49
CA HIS A 442 4.81 -6.74 18.27
C HIS A 442 3.53 -5.91 18.11
N HIS A 443 2.53 -6.09 19.00
CA HIS A 443 1.29 -5.31 18.97
C HIS A 443 1.34 -4.07 19.85
N CYS A 444 1.82 -4.20 21.10
CA CYS A 444 1.88 -3.08 22.04
C CYS A 444 3.30 -2.59 22.34
N GLY A 445 4.34 -3.26 21.83
CA GLY A 445 5.73 -2.92 22.08
C GLY A 445 6.27 -3.34 23.46
N ALA A 446 5.47 -3.97 24.34
CA ALA A 446 5.93 -4.45 25.63
C ALA A 446 7.14 -5.38 25.45
N ALA A 447 8.23 -5.09 26.16
CA ALA A 447 9.47 -5.85 26.11
C ALA A 447 9.93 -6.24 27.51
N GLU A 448 10.40 -7.48 27.65
CA GLU A 448 10.89 -8.05 28.91
C GLU A 448 12.10 -8.94 28.64
N ARG A 449 12.98 -9.11 29.60
CA ARG A 449 14.06 -10.09 29.51
C ARG A 449 13.49 -11.51 29.59
N VAL A 450 14.14 -12.44 28.91
CA VAL A 450 13.80 -13.88 29.02
C VAL A 450 13.93 -14.31 30.47
N PRO A 451 12.89 -14.92 31.07
CA PRO A 451 12.96 -15.43 32.43
C PRO A 451 13.97 -16.58 32.52
N ARG A 452 14.67 -16.69 33.64
CA ARG A 452 15.66 -17.78 33.89
C ARG A 452 15.00 -19.14 34.08
N ALA A 453 13.77 -19.16 34.55
CA ALA A 453 12.94 -20.32 34.77
C ALA A 453 11.51 -20.02 34.35
N CYS A 454 10.71 -21.07 34.10
CA CYS A 454 9.30 -20.93 33.77
C CYS A 454 8.55 -20.17 34.87
N PRO A 455 7.87 -19.06 34.56
CA PRO A 455 7.12 -18.30 35.56
C PRO A 455 5.96 -19.09 36.20
N ALA A 456 5.48 -20.13 35.52
CA ALA A 456 4.35 -20.93 36.00
C ALA A 456 4.76 -22.12 36.87
N CYS A 457 5.89 -22.82 36.55
CA CYS A 457 6.24 -24.06 37.25
C CYS A 457 7.71 -24.13 37.72
N GLY A 458 8.53 -23.10 37.47
CA GLY A 458 9.92 -23.07 37.88
C GLY A 458 10.87 -23.92 37.03
N ASN A 459 10.40 -24.63 36.01
CA ASN A 459 11.27 -25.44 35.15
C ASN A 459 12.29 -24.56 34.42
N LEU A 460 13.56 -25.01 34.36
CA LEU A 460 14.63 -24.28 33.71
C LEU A 460 14.65 -24.48 32.17
N ASP A 461 14.03 -25.55 31.67
CA ASP A 461 14.00 -25.87 30.26
C ASP A 461 12.88 -25.10 29.54
N LEU A 462 13.23 -23.90 29.07
CA LEU A 462 12.38 -23.05 28.24
C LEU A 462 12.88 -23.10 26.81
N SER A 463 12.08 -23.66 25.92
CA SER A 463 12.42 -23.79 24.50
C SER A 463 11.63 -22.79 23.65
N ALA A 464 12.27 -22.28 22.57
CA ALA A 464 11.58 -21.46 21.58
C ALA A 464 10.83 -22.35 20.59
N ILE A 465 9.48 -22.22 20.56
CA ILE A 465 8.66 -22.88 19.55
C ILE A 465 8.29 -21.85 18.48
N GLY A 466 8.64 -22.15 17.22
CA GLY A 466 8.29 -21.33 16.09
C GLY A 466 8.97 -21.85 14.82
N ARG A 467 8.32 -21.66 13.67
CA ARG A 467 8.86 -22.01 12.35
C ARG A 467 9.19 -20.71 11.61
N GLY A 468 10.18 -19.95 12.13
CA GLY A 468 10.59 -18.69 11.52
C GLY A 468 11.79 -18.85 10.59
N THR A 469 12.17 -17.75 9.93
CA THR A 469 13.38 -17.65 9.08
C THR A 469 14.65 -18.02 9.83
N GLU A 470 14.73 -17.74 11.13
CA GLU A 470 15.85 -18.09 12.00
C GLU A 470 16.01 -19.62 12.14
N ARG A 471 14.89 -20.34 12.37
CA ARG A 471 14.92 -21.79 12.43
C ARG A 471 15.29 -22.43 11.09
N LEU A 472 14.85 -21.84 9.99
CA LEU A 472 15.21 -22.29 8.64
C LEU A 472 16.72 -22.15 8.42
N GLU A 473 17.31 -21.02 8.80
CA GLU A 473 18.75 -20.77 8.78
C GLU A 473 19.50 -21.80 9.64
N GLU A 474 19.06 -22.03 10.88
CA GLU A 474 19.65 -23.02 11.81
C GLU A 474 19.58 -24.48 11.28
N GLN A 475 18.49 -24.82 10.58
CA GLN A 475 18.35 -26.14 9.97
C GLN A 475 19.20 -26.32 8.72
N LEU A 476 19.43 -25.27 7.93
CA LEU A 476 20.22 -25.31 6.71
C LEU A 476 21.73 -25.46 7.00
N GLN A 477 22.21 -24.76 8.03
CA GLN A 477 23.63 -24.69 8.35
C GLN A 477 24.33 -26.04 8.46
N PRO A 478 23.81 -27.05 9.21
CA PRO A 478 24.41 -28.37 9.30
C PRO A 478 24.19 -29.30 8.10
N LEU A 479 23.22 -28.96 7.23
CA LEU A 479 22.82 -29.77 6.07
C LEU A 479 23.57 -29.41 4.79
N LEU A 480 24.20 -28.24 4.75
CA LEU A 480 24.83 -27.68 3.56
C LEU A 480 26.34 -27.49 3.80
N ARG A 481 27.11 -27.52 2.71
CA ARG A 481 28.53 -27.22 2.69
C ARG A 481 28.81 -26.05 1.78
N GLY A 482 29.63 -25.10 2.21
CA GLY A 482 30.11 -24.02 1.37
C GLY A 482 30.93 -24.52 0.19
N ARG A 483 31.13 -23.69 -0.81
CA ARG A 483 31.89 -24.02 -2.03
C ARG A 483 33.31 -24.45 -1.76
N ASP A 484 33.92 -23.93 -0.71
CA ASP A 484 35.28 -24.26 -0.22
C ASP A 484 35.30 -25.46 0.72
N GLY A 485 34.18 -26.14 0.91
CA GLY A 485 34.02 -27.25 1.88
C GLY A 485 33.79 -26.77 3.32
N GLY A 486 33.79 -25.46 3.56
CA GLY A 486 33.52 -24.83 4.85
C GLY A 486 32.01 -24.63 5.13
N THR A 487 31.72 -23.67 5.99
CA THR A 487 30.33 -23.30 6.34
C THR A 487 29.67 -22.51 5.22
N PRO A 488 28.41 -22.81 4.80
CA PRO A 488 27.70 -22.05 3.78
C PRO A 488 27.42 -20.64 4.28
N ARG A 489 27.46 -19.66 3.37
CA ARG A 489 27.16 -18.25 3.65
C ARG A 489 25.67 -18.02 3.49
N ILE A 490 24.93 -18.13 4.59
CA ILE A 490 23.48 -17.94 4.64
C ILE A 490 23.18 -16.53 5.12
N LEU A 491 22.40 -15.78 4.36
CA LEU A 491 21.95 -14.43 4.74
C LEU A 491 20.42 -14.42 4.95
N ARG A 492 20.01 -13.93 6.11
CA ARG A 492 18.59 -13.75 6.44
C ARG A 492 18.16 -12.30 6.26
N ILE A 493 17.10 -12.08 5.47
CA ILE A 493 16.45 -10.76 5.31
C ILE A 493 14.98 -10.86 5.73
N ASP A 494 14.68 -10.29 6.87
CA ASP A 494 13.33 -10.16 7.41
C ASP A 494 13.14 -8.82 8.14
N ALA A 495 11.92 -8.58 8.66
CA ALA A 495 11.61 -7.34 9.37
C ALA A 495 12.47 -7.10 10.61
N ASP A 496 13.04 -8.13 11.22
CA ASP A 496 13.87 -8.02 12.42
C ASP A 496 15.30 -7.62 12.07
N THR A 497 15.86 -8.22 11.00
CA THR A 497 17.23 -7.93 10.54
C THR A 497 17.35 -6.56 9.86
N THR A 498 16.25 -5.99 9.38
CA THR A 498 16.22 -4.74 8.61
C THR A 498 15.76 -3.51 9.39
N ARG A 499 15.59 -3.59 10.70
CA ARG A 499 15.11 -2.48 11.54
C ARG A 499 16.02 -1.25 11.58
N ARG A 500 17.33 -1.43 11.42
CA ARG A 500 18.27 -0.30 11.42
C ARG A 500 18.32 0.34 10.05
N ALA A 501 18.31 1.67 10.01
CA ALA A 501 18.44 2.41 8.74
C ALA A 501 19.73 2.00 8.02
N GLY A 502 19.63 1.68 6.72
CA GLY A 502 20.74 1.27 5.89
C GLY A 502 21.11 -0.23 5.97
N SER A 503 20.58 -1.01 6.92
CA SER A 503 20.92 -2.45 7.05
C SER A 503 20.43 -3.26 5.84
N LEU A 504 19.25 -2.97 5.32
CA LEU A 504 18.73 -3.63 4.13
C LEU A 504 19.63 -3.38 2.90
N GLN A 505 20.08 -2.14 2.69
CA GLN A 505 20.97 -1.81 1.57
C GLN A 505 22.32 -2.52 1.67
N SER A 506 22.90 -2.58 2.87
CA SER A 506 24.16 -3.30 3.10
C SER A 506 24.01 -4.81 2.87
N GLN A 507 22.92 -5.42 3.34
CA GLN A 507 22.63 -6.83 3.12
C GLN A 507 22.41 -7.15 1.62
N LEU A 508 21.70 -6.30 0.91
CA LEU A 508 21.47 -6.45 -0.52
C LEU A 508 22.77 -6.30 -1.33
N ALA A 509 23.68 -5.41 -0.93
CA ALA A 509 25.00 -5.28 -1.55
C ALA A 509 25.78 -6.59 -1.47
N GLN A 510 25.83 -7.26 -0.31
CA GLN A 510 26.48 -8.57 -0.16
C GLN A 510 25.89 -9.64 -1.10
N VAL A 511 24.57 -9.64 -1.32
CA VAL A 511 23.94 -10.57 -2.28
C VAL A 511 24.39 -10.27 -3.70
N HIS A 512 24.44 -8.98 -4.09
CA HIS A 512 24.88 -8.57 -5.44
C HIS A 512 26.37 -8.85 -5.71
N GLU A 513 27.22 -8.70 -4.70
CA GLU A 513 28.66 -9.00 -4.78
C GLU A 513 28.92 -10.50 -4.88
N GLY A 514 27.95 -11.32 -4.47
CA GLY A 514 28.08 -12.79 -4.52
C GLY A 514 28.66 -13.39 -3.25
N ASP A 515 28.65 -12.63 -2.15
CA ASP A 515 29.15 -13.08 -0.84
C ASP A 515 28.16 -13.96 -0.08
N VAL A 516 27.01 -14.27 -0.70
CA VAL A 516 25.94 -15.08 -0.12
C VAL A 516 25.69 -16.29 -1.01
N ASP A 517 25.60 -17.48 -0.42
CA ASP A 517 25.23 -18.71 -1.11
C ASP A 517 23.71 -18.95 -1.05
N VAL A 518 23.12 -18.70 0.12
CA VAL A 518 21.68 -18.90 0.36
C VAL A 518 21.05 -17.67 0.99
N LEU A 519 20.06 -17.13 0.34
CA LEU A 519 19.23 -16.04 0.85
C LEU A 519 17.94 -16.60 1.45
N VAL A 520 17.70 -16.39 2.73
CA VAL A 520 16.48 -16.78 3.43
C VAL A 520 15.67 -15.54 3.74
N GLY A 521 14.39 -15.55 3.34
CA GLY A 521 13.57 -14.37 3.60
C GLY A 521 12.08 -14.58 3.51
N THR A 522 11.37 -13.47 3.71
CA THR A 522 9.91 -13.37 3.58
C THR A 522 9.53 -12.55 2.35
N GLN A 523 8.35 -11.95 2.33
CA GLN A 523 7.87 -11.10 1.22
C GLN A 523 8.85 -9.98 0.81
N MET A 524 9.72 -9.52 1.71
CA MET A 524 10.66 -8.42 1.43
C MET A 524 11.67 -8.78 0.33
N VAL A 525 12.16 -10.02 0.30
CA VAL A 525 13.15 -10.46 -0.69
C VAL A 525 12.53 -10.80 -2.05
N ALA A 526 11.23 -11.09 -2.08
CA ALA A 526 10.51 -11.36 -3.33
C ALA A 526 10.21 -10.09 -4.13
N LYS A 527 10.26 -8.89 -3.51
CA LYS A 527 9.85 -7.61 -4.11
C LYS A 527 11.03 -6.66 -4.35
N GLY A 528 11.01 -5.95 -5.46
CA GLY A 528 11.83 -4.76 -5.71
C GLY A 528 13.32 -4.95 -6.02
N HIS A 529 13.89 -6.16 -5.90
CA HIS A 529 15.32 -6.39 -6.07
C HIS A 529 15.65 -7.27 -7.28
N ASP A 530 16.79 -7.01 -7.90
CA ASP A 530 17.29 -7.75 -9.06
C ASP A 530 18.47 -8.61 -8.69
N PHE A 531 18.26 -9.91 -8.49
CA PHE A 531 19.30 -10.87 -8.10
C PHE A 531 19.76 -11.66 -9.33
N ARG A 532 20.86 -11.24 -9.94
CA ARG A 532 21.35 -11.85 -11.19
C ARG A 532 21.88 -13.27 -11.03
N ARG A 533 22.37 -13.65 -9.85
CA ARG A 533 22.97 -14.97 -9.56
C ARG A 533 22.00 -15.97 -8.96
N VAL A 534 20.77 -15.56 -8.67
CA VAL A 534 19.73 -16.45 -8.12
C VAL A 534 19.15 -17.30 -9.25
N THR A 535 19.47 -18.60 -9.23
CA THR A 535 18.96 -19.59 -10.20
C THR A 535 17.94 -20.55 -9.57
N LEU A 536 17.88 -20.62 -8.23
CA LEU A 536 16.90 -21.40 -7.49
C LEU A 536 16.08 -20.52 -6.57
N VAL A 537 14.77 -20.61 -6.71
CA VAL A 537 13.81 -20.06 -5.73
C VAL A 537 13.03 -21.20 -5.12
N ALA A 538 12.86 -21.21 -3.80
CA ALA A 538 12.11 -22.27 -3.12
C ALA A 538 11.06 -21.70 -2.16
N ALA A 539 9.82 -22.14 -2.30
CA ALA A 539 8.74 -21.88 -1.34
C ALA A 539 8.69 -23.01 -0.31
N VAL A 540 9.08 -22.70 0.93
CA VAL A 540 9.31 -23.74 1.96
C VAL A 540 8.03 -24.18 2.67
N ASN A 541 7.05 -23.32 2.86
CA ASN A 541 5.77 -23.66 3.52
C ASN A 541 4.64 -22.73 3.04
N PRO A 542 4.12 -22.91 1.82
CA PRO A 542 3.04 -22.08 1.31
C PRO A 542 1.66 -22.49 1.83
N ASP A 543 1.48 -23.73 2.31
CA ASP A 543 0.17 -24.35 2.58
C ASP A 543 -0.66 -23.61 3.63
N GLY A 544 -0.01 -22.99 4.62
CA GLY A 544 -0.72 -22.23 5.65
C GLY A 544 -1.56 -21.05 5.13
N ALA A 545 -1.27 -20.57 3.93
CA ALA A 545 -2.07 -19.52 3.30
C ALA A 545 -3.23 -20.07 2.46
N LEU A 546 -3.15 -21.31 1.99
CA LEU A 546 -4.24 -21.97 1.24
C LEU A 546 -5.51 -22.13 2.11
N PHE A 547 -5.32 -22.39 3.41
CA PHE A 547 -6.39 -22.66 4.38
C PHE A 547 -6.60 -21.52 5.37
N SER A 548 -6.23 -20.31 4.99
CA SER A 548 -6.46 -19.12 5.82
C SER A 548 -7.93 -18.73 5.80
N SER A 549 -8.47 -18.28 6.95
CA SER A 549 -9.79 -17.65 7.01
C SER A 549 -9.86 -16.30 6.29
N ASP A 550 -8.74 -15.72 5.90
CA ASP A 550 -8.68 -14.50 5.11
C ASP A 550 -8.90 -14.83 3.62
N PHE A 551 -10.04 -14.47 3.08
CA PHE A 551 -10.42 -14.76 1.69
C PHE A 551 -9.44 -14.21 0.62
N ARG A 552 -8.59 -13.23 1.00
CA ARG A 552 -7.53 -12.69 0.12
C ARG A 552 -6.19 -13.43 0.27
N ALA A 553 -6.08 -14.39 1.17
CA ALA A 553 -4.82 -15.09 1.39
C ALA A 553 -4.34 -15.89 0.15
N PRO A 554 -5.21 -16.60 -0.61
CA PRO A 554 -4.81 -17.27 -1.84
C PRO A 554 -4.28 -16.29 -2.90
N GLU A 555 -4.94 -15.14 -3.08
CA GLU A 555 -4.52 -14.09 -4.02
C GLU A 555 -3.13 -13.54 -3.66
N ARG A 556 -2.90 -13.24 -2.37
CA ARG A 556 -1.60 -12.77 -1.89
C ARG A 556 -0.51 -13.83 -2.00
N LEU A 557 -0.85 -15.10 -1.75
CA LEU A 557 0.09 -16.21 -1.90
C LEU A 557 0.51 -16.36 -3.36
N PHE A 558 -0.47 -16.40 -4.28
CA PHE A 558 -0.18 -16.53 -5.71
C PHE A 558 0.70 -15.40 -6.21
N ALA A 559 0.36 -14.14 -5.87
CA ALA A 559 1.15 -12.97 -6.23
C ALA A 559 2.57 -13.05 -5.68
N LEU A 560 2.74 -13.45 -4.42
CA LEU A 560 4.06 -13.61 -3.79
C LEU A 560 4.91 -14.67 -4.50
N LEU A 561 4.33 -15.83 -4.81
CA LEU A 561 5.05 -16.94 -5.45
C LEU A 561 5.41 -16.59 -6.91
N MET A 562 4.52 -15.94 -7.65
CA MET A 562 4.79 -15.44 -9.01
C MET A 562 5.90 -14.38 -9.02
N GLN A 563 5.88 -13.44 -8.07
CA GLN A 563 6.95 -12.45 -7.93
C GLN A 563 8.28 -13.09 -7.57
N ALA A 564 8.28 -14.07 -6.67
CA ALA A 564 9.47 -14.80 -6.28
C ALA A 564 10.03 -15.63 -7.44
N ALA A 565 9.18 -16.35 -8.19
CA ALA A 565 9.56 -17.04 -9.41
C ALA A 565 10.25 -16.08 -10.40
N GLY A 566 9.71 -14.88 -10.54
CA GLY A 566 10.29 -13.84 -11.38
C GLY A 566 11.67 -13.34 -10.97
N ARG A 567 12.21 -13.74 -9.81
CA ARG A 567 13.59 -13.39 -9.39
C ARG A 567 14.65 -14.31 -9.97
N ALA A 568 14.30 -15.56 -10.29
CA ALA A 568 15.20 -16.49 -10.98
C ALA A 568 15.17 -16.28 -12.50
N GLY A 569 16.28 -16.59 -13.16
CA GLY A 569 16.36 -16.62 -14.63
C GLY A 569 16.30 -15.26 -15.32
N ARG A 570 16.78 -14.22 -14.68
CA ARG A 570 16.88 -12.89 -15.31
C ARG A 570 18.05 -12.74 -16.27
N ASP A 571 19.10 -13.49 -16.03
CA ASP A 571 20.21 -13.60 -16.96
C ASP A 571 19.87 -14.67 -18.00
N ALA A 572 19.86 -14.30 -19.27
CA ALA A 572 19.54 -15.20 -20.38
C ALA A 572 20.42 -16.46 -20.39
N THR A 573 21.70 -16.33 -19.97
CA THR A 573 22.65 -17.45 -19.89
C THR A 573 22.30 -18.47 -18.80
N GLN A 574 21.49 -18.09 -17.82
CA GLN A 574 21.08 -18.92 -16.69
C GLN A 574 19.58 -19.27 -16.71
N ALA A 575 18.83 -18.72 -17.68
CA ALA A 575 17.38 -18.86 -17.73
C ALA A 575 16.93 -20.34 -17.79
N GLU A 576 17.56 -21.14 -18.64
CA GLU A 576 17.23 -22.57 -18.80
C GLU A 576 17.52 -23.42 -17.53
N ARG A 577 18.44 -22.96 -16.68
CA ARG A 577 18.82 -23.65 -15.43
C ARG A 577 18.03 -23.18 -14.24
N SER A 578 17.24 -22.12 -14.41
CA SER A 578 16.49 -21.51 -13.33
C SER A 578 15.24 -22.30 -12.99
N ARG A 579 15.09 -22.61 -11.70
CA ARG A 579 13.97 -23.40 -11.17
C ARG A 579 13.30 -22.74 -9.99
N MET A 580 12.03 -23.02 -9.84
CA MET A 580 11.28 -22.73 -8.63
C MET A 580 10.79 -24.05 -8.02
N LEU A 581 11.18 -24.33 -6.79
CA LEU A 581 10.70 -25.49 -6.04
C LEU A 581 9.59 -25.06 -5.07
N VAL A 582 8.46 -25.77 -5.09
CA VAL A 582 7.35 -25.53 -4.17
C VAL A 582 7.10 -26.77 -3.34
N GLN A 583 7.42 -26.70 -2.03
CA GLN A 583 7.13 -27.79 -1.10
C GLN A 583 5.69 -27.68 -0.60
N THR A 584 4.82 -28.62 -0.95
CA THR A 584 3.42 -28.60 -0.57
C THR A 584 2.88 -29.98 -0.29
N ALA A 585 1.94 -30.11 0.66
CA ALA A 585 1.14 -31.32 0.86
C ALA A 585 -0.09 -31.36 -0.06
N TYR A 586 -0.32 -30.29 -0.84
CA TYR A 586 -1.50 -30.15 -1.71
C TYR A 586 -1.10 -29.87 -3.17
N PRO A 587 -0.34 -30.75 -3.83
CA PRO A 587 0.19 -30.50 -5.18
C PRO A 587 -0.92 -30.33 -6.23
N LEU A 588 -2.11 -30.92 -6.02
CA LEU A 588 -3.25 -30.83 -6.93
C LEU A 588 -4.16 -29.62 -6.70
N HIS A 589 -3.86 -28.78 -5.71
CA HIS A 589 -4.66 -27.59 -5.44
C HIS A 589 -4.66 -26.65 -6.67
N PRO A 590 -5.82 -26.08 -7.10
CA PRO A 590 -5.91 -25.25 -8.32
C PRO A 590 -4.91 -24.11 -8.37
N LEU A 591 -4.69 -23.41 -7.24
CA LEU A 591 -3.68 -22.35 -7.13
C LEU A 591 -2.27 -22.87 -7.44
N ILE A 592 -1.89 -24.04 -6.92
CA ILE A 592 -0.56 -24.64 -7.12
C ILE A 592 -0.40 -25.07 -8.58
N GLN A 593 -1.45 -25.62 -9.19
CA GLN A 593 -1.42 -26.00 -10.61
C GLN A 593 -1.33 -24.77 -11.53
N ALA A 594 -2.08 -23.70 -11.25
CA ALA A 594 -1.97 -22.44 -11.98
C ALA A 594 -0.57 -21.81 -11.84
N LEU A 595 0.02 -21.85 -10.64
CA LEU A 595 1.40 -21.41 -10.41
C LEU A 595 2.41 -22.22 -11.23
N ARG A 596 2.23 -23.55 -11.31
CA ARG A 596 3.11 -24.45 -12.07
C ARG A 596 3.22 -24.06 -13.54
N HIS A 597 2.12 -23.55 -14.11
CA HIS A 597 2.05 -23.12 -15.50
C HIS A 597 2.23 -21.60 -15.68
N HIS A 598 2.51 -20.84 -14.61
CA HIS A 598 2.54 -19.36 -14.61
C HIS A 598 1.24 -18.73 -15.13
N ASP A 599 0.12 -19.44 -14.98
CA ASP A 599 -1.18 -19.06 -15.52
C ASP A 599 -2.00 -18.24 -14.51
N TYR A 600 -1.81 -16.92 -14.56
CA TYR A 600 -2.59 -16.00 -13.74
C TYR A 600 -4.08 -16.03 -14.14
N GLU A 601 -4.40 -16.18 -15.42
CA GLU A 601 -5.79 -16.12 -15.89
C GLU A 601 -6.62 -17.31 -15.36
N ALA A 602 -6.04 -18.52 -15.38
CA ALA A 602 -6.67 -19.70 -14.77
C ALA A 602 -6.85 -19.55 -13.26
N PHE A 603 -5.82 -19.01 -12.56
CA PHE A 603 -5.93 -18.70 -11.14
C PHE A 603 -7.05 -17.70 -10.86
N ALA A 604 -7.09 -16.59 -11.61
CA ALA A 604 -8.09 -15.55 -11.42
C ALA A 604 -9.51 -16.04 -11.71
N ALA A 605 -9.69 -16.88 -12.74
CA ALA A 605 -10.98 -17.49 -13.08
C ALA A 605 -11.49 -18.38 -11.95
N SER A 606 -10.65 -19.30 -11.44
CA SER A 606 -11.01 -20.17 -10.32
C SER A 606 -11.37 -19.39 -9.06
N GLN A 607 -10.60 -18.36 -8.72
CA GLN A 607 -10.85 -17.54 -7.54
C GLN A 607 -12.09 -16.65 -7.67
N LEU A 608 -12.37 -16.13 -8.85
CA LEU A 608 -13.59 -15.36 -9.10
C LEU A 608 -14.84 -16.24 -9.01
N GLU A 609 -14.79 -17.47 -9.56
CA GLU A 609 -15.88 -18.43 -9.44
C GLU A 609 -16.17 -18.79 -7.97
N GLU A 610 -15.14 -19.10 -7.19
CA GLU A 610 -15.25 -19.37 -5.76
C GLU A 610 -15.87 -18.18 -5.01
N ARG A 611 -15.38 -16.96 -5.24
CA ARG A 611 -15.90 -15.76 -4.58
C ARG A 611 -17.31 -15.40 -4.99
N GLN A 612 -17.68 -15.67 -6.24
CA GLN A 612 -19.04 -15.48 -6.74
C GLN A 612 -20.02 -16.44 -6.06
N ALA A 613 -19.64 -17.70 -5.90
CA ALA A 613 -20.48 -18.71 -5.28
C ALA A 613 -20.83 -18.38 -3.80
N VAL A 614 -19.91 -17.70 -3.10
CA VAL A 614 -20.09 -17.34 -1.66
C VAL A 614 -20.33 -15.86 -1.45
N GLY A 615 -20.53 -15.06 -2.50
CA GLY A 615 -20.86 -13.64 -2.39
C GLY A 615 -19.72 -12.73 -1.92
N LEU A 616 -18.46 -13.13 -1.96
CA LEU A 616 -17.32 -12.32 -1.51
C LEU A 616 -16.88 -11.26 -2.54
N PRO A 617 -16.15 -10.21 -2.15
CA PRO A 617 -15.58 -9.25 -3.09
C PRO A 617 -14.74 -9.92 -4.18
N PRO A 618 -14.89 -9.50 -5.45
CA PRO A 618 -15.51 -8.27 -5.95
C PRO A 618 -17.00 -8.38 -6.29
N PHE A 619 -17.74 -9.39 -5.83
CA PHE A 619 -19.17 -9.56 -6.11
C PHE A 619 -20.05 -8.89 -5.07
N SER A 620 -19.53 -8.64 -3.87
CA SER A 620 -20.15 -7.83 -2.84
C SER A 620 -19.21 -6.70 -2.38
N HIS A 621 -19.73 -5.82 -1.55
CA HIS A 621 -19.04 -4.72 -0.90
C HIS A 621 -19.10 -4.90 0.60
N LEU A 622 -17.96 -4.79 1.25
CA LEU A 622 -17.81 -5.05 2.68
C LEU A 622 -17.47 -3.77 3.44
N VAL A 623 -17.99 -3.65 4.64
CA VAL A 623 -17.59 -2.66 5.63
C VAL A 623 -17.43 -3.33 6.98
N VAL A 624 -16.39 -2.98 7.71
CA VAL A 624 -16.18 -3.46 9.07
C VAL A 624 -16.21 -2.28 10.04
N LEU A 625 -17.16 -2.30 10.99
CA LEU A 625 -17.09 -1.45 12.17
C LEU A 625 -16.10 -2.08 13.16
N ARG A 626 -15.03 -1.36 13.48
CA ARG A 626 -14.03 -1.77 14.48
C ARG A 626 -14.15 -0.88 15.71
N VAL A 627 -14.13 -1.51 16.89
CA VAL A 627 -14.25 -0.81 18.17
C VAL A 627 -13.11 -1.23 19.08
N GLU A 628 -12.57 -0.27 19.83
CA GLU A 628 -11.63 -0.49 20.92
C GLU A 628 -12.17 0.14 22.20
N ALA A 629 -12.32 -0.67 23.25
CA ALA A 629 -12.89 -0.29 24.52
C ALA A 629 -12.03 -0.76 25.68
N ARG A 630 -12.23 -0.15 26.86
CA ARG A 630 -11.49 -0.52 28.07
C ARG A 630 -11.93 -1.86 28.66
N THR A 631 -13.14 -2.31 28.36
CA THR A 631 -13.71 -3.57 28.87
C THR A 631 -14.50 -4.27 27.77
N VAL A 632 -14.61 -5.61 27.87
CA VAL A 632 -15.43 -6.43 26.98
C VAL A 632 -16.89 -5.99 27.00
N GLN A 633 -17.44 -5.73 28.20
CA GLN A 633 -18.83 -5.32 28.37
C GLN A 633 -19.12 -3.99 27.66
N ALA A 634 -18.20 -3.03 27.75
CA ALA A 634 -18.36 -1.75 27.07
C ALA A 634 -18.30 -1.90 25.53
N ALA A 635 -17.42 -2.78 25.03
CA ALA A 635 -17.36 -3.09 23.59
C ALA A 635 -18.66 -3.75 23.12
N GLN A 636 -19.16 -4.74 23.84
CA GLN A 636 -20.39 -5.45 23.52
C GLN A 636 -21.61 -4.55 23.57
N ALA A 637 -21.77 -3.73 24.61
CA ALA A 637 -22.88 -2.79 24.75
C ALA A 637 -22.90 -1.78 23.59
N PHE A 638 -21.75 -1.19 23.27
CA PHE A 638 -21.62 -0.28 22.12
C PHE A 638 -21.98 -0.98 20.80
N MET A 639 -21.47 -2.19 20.57
CA MET A 639 -21.74 -2.95 19.34
C MET A 639 -23.21 -3.34 19.21
N ALA A 640 -23.89 -3.70 20.31
CA ALA A 640 -25.31 -4.01 20.31
C ALA A 640 -26.15 -2.79 19.91
N GLU A 641 -25.89 -1.62 20.53
CA GLU A 641 -26.59 -0.38 20.20
C GLU A 641 -26.23 0.10 18.78
N ALA A 642 -24.98 -0.04 18.34
CA ALA A 642 -24.56 0.28 16.98
C ALA A 642 -25.28 -0.60 15.94
N GLY A 643 -25.45 -1.89 16.22
CA GLY A 643 -26.22 -2.81 15.40
C GLY A 643 -27.71 -2.45 15.33
N ALA A 644 -28.32 -2.09 16.45
CA ALA A 644 -29.70 -1.61 16.49
C ALA A 644 -29.88 -0.35 15.65
N ALA A 645 -29.00 0.65 15.82
CA ALA A 645 -29.03 1.89 15.03
C ALA A 645 -28.82 1.64 13.53
N ALA A 646 -27.97 0.67 13.14
CA ALA A 646 -27.82 0.27 11.75
C ALA A 646 -29.11 -0.33 11.18
N HIS A 647 -29.80 -1.14 11.97
CA HIS A 647 -31.09 -1.74 11.58
C HIS A 647 -32.16 -0.67 11.40
N GLU A 648 -32.29 0.27 12.34
CA GLU A 648 -33.21 1.40 12.25
C GLU A 648 -32.94 2.25 10.99
N ALA A 649 -31.68 2.58 10.72
CA ALA A 649 -31.28 3.32 9.54
C ALA A 649 -31.62 2.55 8.25
N LEU A 650 -31.43 1.22 8.24
CA LEU A 650 -31.77 0.38 7.09
C LEU A 650 -33.28 0.35 6.83
N MET A 651 -34.09 0.19 7.87
CA MET A 651 -35.56 0.21 7.77
C MET A 651 -36.07 1.56 7.26
N ALA A 652 -35.49 2.68 7.75
CA ALA A 652 -35.84 4.01 7.29
C ALA A 652 -35.50 4.22 5.78
N LEU A 653 -34.36 3.70 5.34
CA LEU A 653 -33.96 3.76 3.92
C LEU A 653 -34.88 2.91 3.03
N GLN A 654 -35.28 1.73 3.48
CA GLN A 654 -36.23 0.85 2.78
C GLN A 654 -37.60 1.50 2.66
N ALA A 655 -38.15 2.05 3.76
CA ALA A 655 -39.42 2.75 3.76
C ALA A 655 -39.42 3.97 2.82
N ALA A 656 -38.30 4.68 2.72
CA ALA A 656 -38.16 5.80 1.78
C ALA A 656 -38.10 5.36 0.30
N GLN A 657 -37.78 4.08 0.03
CA GLN A 657 -37.67 3.51 -1.32
C GLN A 657 -38.97 2.80 -1.80
N GLU A 658 -39.91 2.48 -0.90
CA GLU A 658 -41.18 1.79 -1.25
C GLU A 658 -42.05 2.56 -2.23
N GLY A 659 -41.71 3.81 -2.60
CA GLY A 659 -42.31 4.57 -3.69
C GLY A 659 -41.66 4.45 -5.06
N GLY A 660 -40.54 3.65 -5.19
CA GLY A 660 -39.76 3.53 -6.43
C GLY A 660 -39.61 2.09 -6.87
N SER A 661 -39.85 1.80 -8.17
CA SER A 661 -39.83 0.46 -8.80
C SER A 661 -38.39 -0.09 -9.07
N GLY A 662 -37.48 -0.06 -8.09
CA GLY A 662 -36.15 -0.65 -8.20
C GLY A 662 -35.95 -1.83 -7.22
N PRO A 663 -35.15 -2.89 -7.57
CA PRO A 663 -34.85 -3.95 -6.64
C PRO A 663 -34.12 -3.37 -5.43
N SER A 664 -34.71 -3.48 -4.24
CA SER A 664 -34.09 -3.16 -2.97
C SER A 664 -32.90 -4.09 -2.78
N ALA A 665 -31.68 -3.58 -2.93
CA ALA A 665 -30.49 -4.36 -2.63
C ALA A 665 -30.38 -4.52 -1.11
N GLU A 666 -30.33 -5.76 -0.66
CA GLU A 666 -30.23 -6.12 0.75
C GLU A 666 -28.87 -5.76 1.33
N VAL A 667 -28.84 -5.29 2.56
CA VAL A 667 -27.65 -5.14 3.37
C VAL A 667 -27.71 -6.15 4.51
N THR A 668 -26.74 -7.04 4.57
CA THR A 668 -26.61 -8.02 5.64
C THR A 668 -25.73 -7.47 6.76
N LEU A 669 -26.25 -7.44 7.96
CA LEU A 669 -25.51 -7.13 9.18
C LEU A 669 -25.15 -8.43 9.90
N TYR A 670 -23.87 -8.70 10.07
CA TYR A 670 -23.40 -9.87 10.82
C TYR A 670 -23.27 -9.56 12.30
N PRO A 671 -23.41 -10.55 13.18
CA PRO A 671 -23.21 -10.34 14.62
C PRO A 671 -21.81 -9.78 14.92
N ALA A 672 -21.74 -8.96 15.97
CA ALA A 672 -20.47 -8.46 16.46
C ALA A 672 -19.65 -9.59 17.10
N VAL A 673 -18.38 -9.68 16.74
CA VAL A 673 -17.44 -10.70 17.24
C VAL A 673 -16.15 -10.04 17.72
N PRO A 674 -15.38 -10.69 18.63
CA PRO A 674 -14.03 -10.24 18.95
C PRO A 674 -13.16 -10.17 17.68
N ALA A 675 -12.28 -9.17 17.60
CA ALA A 675 -11.30 -9.12 16.51
C ALA A 675 -10.31 -10.31 16.59
N PRO A 676 -9.63 -10.71 15.50
CA PRO A 676 -8.66 -11.81 15.51
C PRO A 676 -7.56 -11.70 16.58
N VAL A 677 -7.18 -10.48 16.96
CA VAL A 677 -6.43 -10.18 18.17
C VAL A 677 -7.34 -9.37 19.07
N ALA A 678 -8.03 -10.07 19.98
CA ALA A 678 -9.13 -9.54 20.74
C ALA A 678 -8.72 -8.44 21.74
N ARG A 679 -7.46 -8.43 22.22
CA ARG A 679 -6.94 -7.38 23.12
C ARG A 679 -5.58 -6.90 22.64
N VAL A 680 -5.39 -5.58 22.61
CA VAL A 680 -4.12 -4.92 22.27
C VAL A 680 -3.91 -3.72 23.18
N ALA A 681 -2.76 -3.65 23.84
CA ALA A 681 -2.42 -2.54 24.76
C ALA A 681 -3.53 -2.26 25.78
N ASP A 682 -4.05 -3.30 26.43
CA ASP A 682 -5.13 -3.29 27.42
C ASP A 682 -6.48 -2.74 26.90
N LEU A 683 -6.65 -2.69 25.57
CA LEU A 683 -7.94 -2.37 24.96
C LEU A 683 -8.55 -3.61 24.30
N GLU A 684 -9.80 -3.85 24.62
CA GLU A 684 -10.63 -4.90 24.03
C GLU A 684 -11.08 -4.48 22.63
N ARG A 685 -10.94 -5.38 21.66
CA ARG A 685 -11.20 -5.10 20.23
C ARG A 685 -12.31 -6.00 19.72
N TRP A 686 -13.33 -5.34 19.17
CA TRP A 686 -14.50 -5.99 18.58
C TRP A 686 -14.73 -5.50 17.18
N GLN A 687 -15.39 -6.30 16.36
CA GLN A 687 -15.73 -5.95 14.99
C GLN A 687 -17.12 -6.47 14.61
N MET A 688 -17.77 -5.74 13.71
CA MET A 688 -19.05 -6.09 13.09
C MET A 688 -18.91 -5.91 11.57
N LEU A 689 -19.29 -6.93 10.81
CA LEU A 689 -19.24 -6.92 9.35
C LEU A 689 -20.60 -6.51 8.79
N LEU A 690 -20.58 -5.68 7.76
CA LEU A 690 -21.71 -5.35 6.90
C LEU A 690 -21.35 -5.74 5.47
N GLU A 691 -22.33 -6.29 4.75
CA GLU A 691 -22.18 -6.75 3.37
C GLU A 691 -23.37 -6.33 2.53
N SER A 692 -23.11 -5.94 1.27
CA SER A 692 -24.17 -5.69 0.28
C SER A 692 -23.66 -5.92 -1.15
N ALA A 693 -24.50 -6.43 -2.01
CA ALA A 693 -24.24 -6.48 -3.45
C ALA A 693 -24.26 -5.08 -4.09
N SER A 694 -24.90 -4.08 -3.44
CA SER A 694 -25.05 -2.71 -3.91
C SER A 694 -24.17 -1.74 -3.14
N ARG A 695 -23.16 -1.19 -3.79
CA ARG A 695 -22.32 -0.12 -3.21
C ARG A 695 -23.11 1.15 -2.88
N PRO A 696 -24.03 1.65 -3.74
CA PRO A 696 -24.84 2.81 -3.41
C PRO A 696 -25.70 2.62 -2.15
N THR A 697 -26.36 1.47 -2.02
CA THR A 697 -27.19 1.14 -0.85
C THR A 697 -26.36 1.09 0.42
N LEU A 698 -25.18 0.42 0.36
CA LEU A 698 -24.26 0.35 1.49
C LEU A 698 -23.76 1.75 1.89
N GLN A 699 -23.41 2.61 0.94
CA GLN A 699 -22.96 3.97 1.22
C GLN A 699 -24.09 4.86 1.79
N ALA A 700 -25.33 4.68 1.34
CA ALA A 700 -26.48 5.38 1.92
C ALA A 700 -26.70 5.00 3.39
N LEU A 701 -26.62 3.68 3.70
CA LEU A 701 -26.67 3.20 5.08
C LEU A 701 -25.54 3.77 5.93
N LEU A 702 -24.30 3.74 5.43
CA LEU A 702 -23.15 4.27 6.15
C LEU A 702 -23.27 5.76 6.47
N ARG A 703 -23.91 6.53 5.60
CA ARG A 703 -24.14 7.97 5.83
C ARG A 703 -25.07 8.18 7.02
N ALA A 704 -26.22 7.54 7.03
CA ALA A 704 -27.18 7.63 8.12
C ALA A 704 -26.64 7.06 9.42
N TRP A 705 -25.95 5.91 9.35
CA TRP A 705 -25.39 5.23 10.51
C TRP A 705 -24.24 5.98 11.16
N SER A 706 -23.42 6.67 10.39
CA SER A 706 -22.27 7.44 10.92
C SER A 706 -22.70 8.50 11.93
N GLU A 707 -23.83 9.17 11.71
CA GLU A 707 -24.40 10.16 12.63
C GLU A 707 -24.84 9.51 13.95
N ALA A 708 -25.51 8.36 13.88
CA ALA A 708 -25.88 7.58 15.06
C ALA A 708 -24.64 7.10 15.85
N LEU A 709 -23.59 6.66 15.18
CA LEU A 709 -22.34 6.22 15.83
C LEU A 709 -21.65 7.36 16.59
N LEU A 710 -21.72 8.60 16.09
CA LEU A 710 -21.19 9.77 16.80
C LEU A 710 -21.94 10.00 18.11
N THR A 711 -23.29 9.96 18.09
CA THR A 711 -24.14 10.12 19.26
C THR A 711 -23.93 8.98 20.28
N LEU A 712 -23.80 7.73 19.80
CA LEU A 712 -23.52 6.58 20.64
C LEU A 712 -22.19 6.73 21.40
N ARG A 713 -21.17 7.26 20.73
CA ARG A 713 -19.84 7.46 21.34
C ARG A 713 -19.89 8.38 22.57
N GLU A 714 -20.74 9.38 22.60
CA GLU A 714 -20.91 10.28 23.75
C GLU A 714 -21.45 9.56 24.98
N ARG A 715 -22.34 8.59 24.78
CA ARG A 715 -22.94 7.76 25.85
C ARG A 715 -21.97 6.67 26.36
N HIS A 716 -21.13 6.13 25.49
CA HIS A 716 -20.20 5.03 25.77
C HIS A 716 -18.75 5.52 25.99
N ARG A 717 -18.50 6.23 27.10
CA ARG A 717 -17.17 6.83 27.41
C ARG A 717 -16.03 5.82 27.56
N ALA A 718 -16.33 4.56 27.87
CA ALA A 718 -15.34 3.48 27.96
C ALA A 718 -14.87 2.97 26.60
N VAL A 719 -15.58 3.29 25.50
CA VAL A 719 -15.13 3.09 24.14
C VAL A 719 -14.08 4.17 23.83
N VAL A 720 -12.84 3.77 23.59
CA VAL A 720 -11.72 4.67 23.34
C VAL A 720 -11.78 5.21 21.91
N ARG A 721 -12.01 4.31 20.95
CA ARG A 721 -12.16 4.68 19.52
C ARG A 721 -13.02 3.66 18.78
N TRP A 722 -13.62 4.13 17.68
CA TRP A 722 -14.25 3.29 16.69
C TRP A 722 -13.86 3.76 15.27
N ALA A 723 -14.00 2.90 14.29
CA ALA A 723 -13.71 3.22 12.90
C ALA A 723 -14.53 2.35 11.95
N LEU A 724 -15.03 2.95 10.89
CA LEU A 724 -15.53 2.25 9.73
C LEU A 724 -14.38 1.97 8.77
N ASP A 725 -14.22 0.72 8.38
CA ASP A 725 -13.24 0.26 7.40
C ASP A 725 -14.00 -0.17 6.14
N VAL A 726 -14.14 0.76 5.20
CA VAL A 726 -14.83 0.52 3.92
C VAL A 726 -13.88 -0.21 2.98
N ASP A 727 -14.33 -1.26 2.32
CA ASP A 727 -13.53 -2.17 1.48
C ASP A 727 -12.28 -2.69 2.25
N PRO A 728 -12.47 -3.45 3.35
CA PRO A 728 -11.36 -3.91 4.19
C PRO A 728 -10.46 -4.91 3.45
N LEU A 729 -9.17 -4.93 3.79
CA LEU A 729 -8.23 -5.92 3.26
C LEU A 729 -8.32 -7.28 3.97
N SER A 730 -8.82 -7.30 5.20
CA SER A 730 -8.97 -8.51 6.02
C SER A 730 -10.14 -8.33 6.98
N LEU A 731 -10.80 -9.42 7.25
CA LEU A 731 -11.92 -9.53 8.19
C LEU A 731 -11.46 -9.91 9.58
#